data_bbcfd3b9abe246d0034725beca1b291c
#
_entry.id   bbcfd3b9abe246d0034725beca1b291c
#
_cell.length_a   1.000
_cell.length_b   1.000
_cell.length_c   1.000
_cell.angle_alpha   90.00
_cell.angle_beta   90.00
_cell.angle_gamma   90.00
#
_symmetry.space_group_name_H-M   'P 1'
#
loop_
_entity.id
_entity.type
_entity.pdbx_description
1 polymer ?
#
loop_
_entity_poly.entity_id
_entity_poly.type
_entity_poly.pdbx_seq_one_letter_code
_entity_poly.pdbx_strand_id
1 'polypeptide(L)'
;MGALCAAIEILAAVIPFAQGLGVLGTVPMGLLAYRYRPRALMAATVAGGVIAFLIAGLGSLFMLVDCAWVGGLCGIVKRKGRGTPTVAFLSLIAGVLWGAGWVAVLAVLTRLRQLFFDVITANANGVAAFLNWVQLPGVGDALKRYVANGIHHWQLLIFPYMVLLVVIVSFISWSALSRLLERMRKIPDVHKLDVSEGAGSAPVGPVPVRLDKVSFRYPGADRDALREISLAVQAGEHIAVTGANGSGKTTLMLMLAGREPTSGTIDRPGAVGLGEMGGTAIVLQHPKSQVLGTRVADDVVWGLPPGTEIDVGGLLREVGLEGLAERDTGSLSGGELQRLALAAALARDPALLIADEVTTMVDQQGRDALLGVLSGLAKRHQSALVHITHYDNEAASADRIITLSDSPDNTAKAEAPATHAQTPHVAAPSRTPVLELVDVSHEYASGTPWAKVALRDVSFVVEQGDGVLIHGGNGSGKSTLAWIMAGLTTPTSGTCLIDGEPTHEHVGEVALSFQSARLQLMRDHVDAEVASAAGFSHHDKDRVAEALISVGLDPAMGTRRIDQLSGGQMRRVVLAGLLARSPRALVLDEPLAGLDVGSQRGLLRLLENLRRERGLTLVVISHDIVGLEELCPRSLYLRNGVLETASTAAGGMP
;
A
#
# COMPACT_ATOMS: atom_id res chain seq x y z
N MET A 1 -3.69 -16.63 -3.14
CA MET A 1 -3.39 -17.55 -4.26
C MET A 1 -4.17 -18.86 -4.15
N GLY A 2 -4.16 -19.59 -3.01
CA GLY A 2 -4.99 -20.79 -2.83
C GLY A 2 -6.48 -20.54 -3.04
N ALA A 3 -7.04 -19.47 -2.47
CA ALA A 3 -8.43 -19.08 -2.68
C ALA A 3 -8.73 -18.70 -4.15
N LEU A 4 -7.80 -18.04 -4.83
CA LEU A 4 -7.94 -17.72 -6.25
C LEU A 4 -7.97 -18.98 -7.12
N CYS A 5 -7.08 -19.95 -6.83
CA CYS A 5 -7.11 -21.25 -7.51
C CYS A 5 -8.43 -21.99 -7.25
N ALA A 6 -8.89 -22.03 -5.98
CA ALA A 6 -10.16 -22.63 -5.62
C ALA A 6 -11.35 -21.98 -6.37
N ALA A 7 -11.36 -20.65 -6.48
CA ALA A 7 -12.39 -19.92 -7.22
C ALA A 7 -12.39 -20.29 -8.72
N ILE A 8 -11.21 -20.41 -9.35
CA ILE A 8 -11.08 -20.83 -10.74
C ILE A 8 -11.63 -22.25 -10.93
N GLU A 9 -11.29 -23.19 -10.03
CA GLU A 9 -11.75 -24.57 -10.11
C GLU A 9 -13.25 -24.72 -9.86
N ILE A 10 -13.80 -23.94 -8.93
CA ILE A 10 -15.24 -23.90 -8.68
C ILE A 10 -15.98 -23.37 -9.92
N LEU A 11 -15.50 -22.28 -10.54
CA LEU A 11 -16.08 -21.75 -11.78
C LEU A 11 -15.99 -22.76 -12.92
N ALA A 12 -14.84 -23.45 -13.07
CA ALA A 12 -14.65 -24.48 -14.08
C ALA A 12 -15.59 -25.69 -13.88
N ALA A 13 -15.96 -26.01 -12.64
CA ALA A 13 -16.89 -27.10 -12.33
C ALA A 13 -18.36 -26.72 -12.51
N VAL A 14 -18.72 -25.46 -12.22
CA VAL A 14 -20.13 -25.00 -12.26
C VAL A 14 -20.56 -24.59 -13.66
N ILE A 15 -19.67 -24.01 -14.46
CA ILE A 15 -20.01 -23.53 -15.81
C ILE A 15 -19.89 -24.69 -16.83
N PRO A 16 -20.96 -25.06 -17.54
CA PRO A 16 -20.90 -26.11 -18.57
C PRO A 16 -19.85 -25.77 -19.64
N PHE A 17 -19.05 -26.74 -20.05
CA PHE A 17 -17.97 -26.64 -21.04
C PHE A 17 -16.75 -25.79 -20.60
N ALA A 18 -16.71 -25.29 -19.36
CA ALA A 18 -15.61 -24.47 -18.86
C ALA A 18 -14.48 -25.26 -18.17
N GLN A 19 -14.54 -26.58 -18.18
CA GLN A 19 -13.55 -27.47 -17.51
C GLN A 19 -12.10 -27.17 -17.92
N GLY A 20 -11.88 -26.76 -19.18
CA GLY A 20 -10.55 -26.31 -19.66
C GLY A 20 -10.00 -25.08 -18.95
N LEU A 21 -10.85 -24.25 -18.32
CA LEU A 21 -10.39 -23.07 -17.56
C LEU A 21 -9.65 -23.48 -16.28
N GLY A 22 -9.88 -24.67 -15.74
CA GLY A 22 -9.16 -25.18 -14.57
C GLY A 22 -7.63 -25.16 -14.76
N VAL A 23 -7.14 -25.34 -16.00
CA VAL A 23 -5.69 -25.22 -16.28
C VAL A 23 -5.12 -23.86 -15.88
N LEU A 24 -5.93 -22.79 -15.87
CA LEU A 24 -5.49 -21.46 -15.41
C LEU A 24 -5.14 -21.43 -13.92
N GLY A 25 -5.68 -22.35 -13.12
CA GLY A 25 -5.33 -22.53 -11.70
C GLY A 25 -3.85 -22.87 -11.48
N THR A 26 -3.18 -23.42 -12.49
CA THR A 26 -1.73 -23.69 -12.42
C THR A 26 -0.89 -22.42 -12.30
N VAL A 27 -1.36 -21.28 -12.83
CA VAL A 27 -0.61 -20.01 -12.81
C VAL A 27 -0.48 -19.42 -11.40
N PRO A 28 -1.56 -19.21 -10.61
CA PRO A 28 -1.43 -18.74 -9.23
C PRO A 28 -0.63 -19.69 -8.34
N MET A 29 -0.74 -21.02 -8.53
CA MET A 29 0.08 -21.99 -7.80
C MET A 29 1.55 -21.93 -8.24
N GLY A 30 1.81 -21.71 -9.53
CA GLY A 30 3.15 -21.48 -10.07
C GLY A 30 3.82 -20.22 -9.53
N LEU A 31 3.07 -19.11 -9.44
CA LEU A 31 3.56 -17.86 -8.83
C LEU A 31 3.87 -18.04 -7.35
N LEU A 32 3.02 -18.77 -6.62
CA LEU A 32 3.24 -19.06 -5.22
C LEU A 32 4.55 -19.86 -5.01
N ALA A 33 4.76 -20.90 -5.82
CA ALA A 33 5.97 -21.72 -5.78
C ALA A 33 7.24 -20.97 -6.24
N TYR A 34 7.09 -20.01 -7.14
CA TYR A 34 8.18 -19.12 -7.56
C TYR A 34 8.63 -18.20 -6.43
N ARG A 35 7.68 -17.56 -5.71
CA ARG A 35 7.99 -16.52 -4.73
C ARG A 35 8.25 -17.07 -3.31
N TYR A 36 7.58 -18.15 -2.92
CA TYR A 36 7.59 -18.67 -1.54
C TYR A 36 8.21 -20.08 -1.44
N ARG A 37 8.44 -20.53 -0.20
CA ARG A 37 8.95 -21.88 0.08
C ARG A 37 7.88 -22.95 -0.20
N PRO A 38 8.25 -24.23 -0.45
CA PRO A 38 7.31 -25.32 -0.73
C PRO A 38 6.21 -25.51 0.34
N ARG A 39 6.51 -25.18 1.59
CA ARG A 39 5.51 -25.22 2.70
C ARG A 39 4.32 -24.31 2.45
N ALA A 40 4.54 -23.13 1.85
CA ALA A 40 3.45 -22.20 1.51
C ALA A 40 2.57 -22.76 0.39
N LEU A 41 3.16 -23.45 -0.60
CA LEU A 41 2.41 -24.13 -1.65
C LEU A 41 1.54 -25.25 -1.05
N MET A 42 2.09 -26.07 -0.15
CA MET A 42 1.34 -27.14 0.53
C MET A 42 0.18 -26.58 1.35
N ALA A 43 0.41 -25.54 2.14
CA ALA A 43 -0.63 -24.89 2.93
C ALA A 43 -1.76 -24.30 2.05
N ALA A 44 -1.40 -23.66 0.93
CA ALA A 44 -2.35 -23.11 -0.03
C ALA A 44 -3.15 -24.21 -0.75
N THR A 45 -2.50 -25.36 -1.04
CA THR A 45 -3.16 -26.52 -1.65
C THR A 45 -4.18 -27.14 -0.69
N VAL A 46 -3.82 -27.31 0.57
CA VAL A 46 -4.73 -27.87 1.58
C VAL A 46 -5.90 -26.92 1.82
N ALA A 47 -5.63 -25.64 2.10
CA ALA A 47 -6.68 -24.67 2.38
C ALA A 47 -7.62 -24.47 1.17
N GLY A 48 -7.06 -24.26 -0.03
CA GLY A 48 -7.84 -24.12 -1.26
C GLY A 48 -8.61 -25.39 -1.60
N GLY A 49 -7.99 -26.57 -1.38
CA GLY A 49 -8.60 -27.88 -1.62
C GLY A 49 -9.81 -28.15 -0.73
N VAL A 50 -9.74 -27.80 0.56
CA VAL A 50 -10.89 -27.89 1.48
C VAL A 50 -12.04 -27.00 1.00
N ILE A 51 -11.75 -25.76 0.61
CA ILE A 51 -12.77 -24.82 0.09
C ILE A 51 -13.40 -25.37 -1.19
N ALA A 52 -12.59 -25.82 -2.16
CA ALA A 52 -13.07 -26.37 -3.43
C ALA A 52 -13.91 -27.64 -3.21
N PHE A 53 -13.51 -28.51 -2.28
CA PHE A 53 -14.24 -29.72 -1.92
C PHE A 53 -15.62 -29.41 -1.32
N LEU A 54 -15.68 -28.48 -0.37
CA LEU A 54 -16.93 -28.12 0.32
C LEU A 54 -17.95 -27.47 -0.61
N ILE A 55 -17.50 -26.72 -1.63
CA ILE A 55 -18.39 -25.99 -2.55
C ILE A 55 -18.73 -26.80 -3.80
N ALA A 56 -17.75 -27.44 -4.43
CA ALA A 56 -17.90 -28.08 -5.74
C ALA A 56 -17.53 -29.58 -5.76
N GLY A 57 -17.28 -30.17 -4.59
CA GLY A 57 -17.10 -31.61 -4.41
C GLY A 57 -15.70 -32.12 -4.76
N LEU A 58 -15.58 -33.46 -4.80
CA LEU A 58 -14.30 -34.18 -4.89
C LEU A 58 -13.52 -33.89 -6.20
N GLY A 59 -14.24 -33.64 -7.30
CA GLY A 59 -13.62 -33.33 -8.60
C GLY A 59 -12.78 -32.06 -8.55
N SER A 60 -13.31 -30.98 -7.94
CA SER A 60 -12.62 -29.71 -7.80
C SER A 60 -11.41 -29.79 -6.84
N LEU A 61 -11.48 -30.64 -5.82
CA LEU A 61 -10.33 -30.95 -4.97
C LEU A 61 -9.18 -31.56 -5.78
N PHE A 62 -9.47 -32.59 -6.58
CA PHE A 62 -8.44 -33.24 -7.40
C PHE A 62 -7.85 -32.28 -8.42
N MET A 63 -8.68 -31.48 -9.09
CA MET A 63 -8.23 -30.48 -10.05
C MET A 63 -7.30 -29.44 -9.43
N LEU A 64 -7.61 -28.98 -8.21
CA LEU A 64 -6.75 -28.05 -7.48
C LEU A 64 -5.40 -28.71 -7.10
N VAL A 65 -5.40 -29.98 -6.71
CA VAL A 65 -4.16 -30.73 -6.43
C VAL A 65 -3.31 -30.87 -7.69
N ASP A 66 -3.95 -31.15 -8.85
CA ASP A 66 -3.29 -31.17 -10.16
C ASP A 66 -2.65 -29.82 -10.49
N CYS A 67 -3.39 -28.72 -10.27
CA CYS A 67 -2.86 -27.35 -10.46
C CYS A 67 -1.68 -27.04 -9.57
N ALA A 68 -1.70 -27.47 -8.31
CA ALA A 68 -0.59 -27.30 -7.38
C ALA A 68 0.63 -28.14 -7.78
N TRP A 69 0.41 -29.36 -8.26
CA TRP A 69 1.46 -30.28 -8.72
C TRP A 69 2.18 -29.72 -9.94
N VAL A 70 1.43 -29.38 -11.00
CA VAL A 70 2.00 -28.87 -12.26
C VAL A 70 2.51 -27.45 -12.11
N GLY A 71 1.70 -26.54 -11.54
CA GLY A 71 2.08 -25.14 -11.32
C GLY A 71 3.26 -25.03 -10.36
N GLY A 72 3.26 -25.85 -9.28
CA GLY A 72 4.36 -25.91 -8.33
C GLY A 72 5.69 -26.32 -8.97
N LEU A 73 5.67 -27.35 -9.82
CA LEU A 73 6.84 -27.78 -10.60
C LEU A 73 7.39 -26.63 -11.45
N CYS A 74 6.53 -26.01 -12.26
CA CYS A 74 6.93 -24.90 -13.13
C CYS A 74 7.50 -23.72 -12.32
N GLY A 75 6.86 -23.35 -11.22
CA GLY A 75 7.31 -22.27 -10.35
C GLY A 75 8.67 -22.54 -9.69
N ILE A 76 8.90 -23.76 -9.20
CA ILE A 76 10.19 -24.16 -8.60
C ILE A 76 11.32 -24.15 -9.65
N VAL A 77 11.07 -24.66 -10.86
CA VAL A 77 12.06 -24.65 -11.96
C VAL A 77 12.43 -23.22 -12.33
N LYS A 78 11.41 -22.35 -12.43
CA LYS A 78 11.62 -20.93 -12.74
C LYS A 78 12.40 -20.19 -11.66
N ARG A 79 12.10 -20.47 -10.38
CA ARG A 79 12.84 -19.92 -9.23
C ARG A 79 14.32 -20.29 -9.25
N LYS A 80 14.65 -21.52 -9.71
CA LYS A 80 16.04 -21.98 -9.83
C LYS A 80 16.73 -21.48 -11.12
N GLY A 81 16.13 -20.58 -11.88
CA GLY A 81 16.70 -20.04 -13.10
C GLY A 81 16.88 -21.05 -14.25
N ARG A 82 16.22 -22.23 -14.17
CA ARG A 82 16.36 -23.28 -15.19
C ARG A 82 15.38 -23.09 -16.33
N GLY A 83 15.77 -23.56 -17.52
CA GLY A 83 15.02 -23.36 -18.76
C GLY A 83 14.01 -24.47 -19.11
N THR A 84 13.40 -24.33 -20.27
CA THR A 84 12.41 -25.25 -20.86
C THR A 84 12.84 -26.74 -20.87
N PRO A 85 14.12 -27.10 -21.16
CA PRO A 85 14.52 -28.51 -21.15
C PRO A 85 14.35 -29.17 -19.77
N THR A 86 14.59 -28.42 -18.69
CA THR A 86 14.40 -28.93 -17.33
C THR A 86 12.91 -29.15 -17.02
N VAL A 87 12.03 -28.27 -17.53
CA VAL A 87 10.57 -28.45 -17.39
C VAL A 87 10.12 -29.71 -18.13
N ALA A 88 10.58 -29.91 -19.37
CA ALA A 88 10.25 -31.11 -20.18
C ALA A 88 10.66 -32.39 -19.45
N PHE A 89 11.87 -32.46 -18.92
CA PHE A 89 12.36 -33.62 -18.21
C PHE A 89 11.62 -33.89 -16.89
N LEU A 90 11.43 -32.84 -16.08
CA LEU A 90 10.74 -32.98 -14.80
C LEU A 90 9.24 -33.21 -14.96
N SER A 91 8.59 -32.65 -15.98
CA SER A 91 7.18 -32.90 -16.27
C SER A 91 6.93 -34.35 -16.73
N LEU A 92 7.87 -34.94 -17.46
CA LEU A 92 7.80 -36.36 -17.81
C LEU A 92 7.87 -37.24 -16.56
N ILE A 93 8.84 -37.02 -15.67
CA ILE A 93 8.96 -37.76 -14.40
C ILE A 93 7.68 -37.54 -13.54
N ALA A 94 7.25 -36.29 -13.39
CA ALA A 94 6.04 -35.95 -12.64
C ALA A 94 4.80 -36.63 -13.24
N GLY A 95 4.70 -36.68 -14.58
CA GLY A 95 3.62 -37.35 -15.30
C GLY A 95 3.61 -38.87 -15.07
N VAL A 96 4.78 -39.50 -15.09
CA VAL A 96 4.92 -40.95 -14.79
C VAL A 96 4.45 -41.26 -13.36
N LEU A 97 4.91 -40.46 -12.37
CA LEU A 97 4.50 -40.62 -10.98
C LEU A 97 2.99 -40.39 -10.80
N TRP A 98 2.47 -39.36 -11.42
CA TRP A 98 1.05 -39.01 -11.35
C TRP A 98 0.17 -40.02 -12.04
N GLY A 99 0.55 -40.48 -13.24
CA GLY A 99 -0.14 -41.51 -13.99
C GLY A 99 -0.15 -42.87 -13.26
N ALA A 100 0.99 -43.26 -12.67
CA ALA A 100 1.06 -44.46 -11.85
C ALA A 100 0.15 -44.35 -10.60
N GLY A 101 0.13 -43.18 -9.94
CA GLY A 101 -0.75 -42.90 -8.82
C GLY A 101 -2.23 -43.04 -9.18
N TRP A 102 -2.67 -42.46 -10.29
CA TRP A 102 -4.04 -42.59 -10.78
C TRP A 102 -4.41 -44.03 -11.13
N VAL A 103 -3.54 -44.76 -11.80
CA VAL A 103 -3.78 -46.19 -12.09
C VAL A 103 -3.89 -47.00 -10.79
N ALA A 104 -3.05 -46.73 -9.78
CA ALA A 104 -3.15 -47.37 -8.47
C ALA A 104 -4.46 -47.04 -7.75
N VAL A 105 -4.88 -45.77 -7.74
CA VAL A 105 -6.14 -45.34 -7.13
C VAL A 105 -7.33 -46.03 -7.79
N LEU A 106 -7.39 -46.05 -9.13
CA LEU A 106 -8.46 -46.70 -9.86
C LEU A 106 -8.42 -48.26 -9.75
N ALA A 107 -7.25 -48.86 -9.53
CA ALA A 107 -7.14 -50.28 -9.28
C ALA A 107 -7.71 -50.66 -7.90
N VAL A 108 -7.46 -49.86 -6.88
CA VAL A 108 -7.93 -50.10 -5.49
C VAL A 108 -9.43 -49.71 -5.34
N LEU A 109 -9.82 -48.54 -5.85
CA LEU A 109 -11.17 -48.01 -5.70
C LEU A 109 -12.09 -48.46 -6.85
N THR A 110 -12.53 -49.72 -6.80
CA THR A 110 -13.32 -50.33 -7.85
C THR A 110 -14.63 -49.60 -8.14
N ARG A 111 -15.32 -49.07 -7.14
CA ARG A 111 -16.54 -48.24 -7.32
C ARG A 111 -16.28 -46.95 -8.06
N LEU A 112 -15.19 -46.24 -7.71
CA LEU A 112 -14.78 -45.03 -8.40
C LEU A 112 -14.42 -45.30 -9.86
N ARG A 113 -13.71 -46.39 -10.12
CA ARG A 113 -13.39 -46.84 -11.47
C ARG A 113 -14.64 -47.12 -12.29
N GLN A 114 -15.64 -47.82 -11.73
CA GLN A 114 -16.91 -48.08 -12.40
C GLN A 114 -17.63 -46.79 -12.76
N LEU A 115 -17.79 -45.85 -11.84
CA LEU A 115 -18.37 -44.53 -12.09
C LEU A 115 -17.64 -43.78 -13.21
N PHE A 116 -16.32 -43.84 -13.24
CA PHE A 116 -15.50 -43.20 -14.27
C PHE A 116 -15.77 -43.83 -15.66
N PHE A 117 -15.86 -45.16 -15.72
CA PHE A 117 -16.17 -45.88 -16.97
C PHE A 117 -17.58 -45.64 -17.45
N ASP A 118 -18.55 -45.55 -16.54
CA ASP A 118 -19.95 -45.23 -16.86
C ASP A 118 -20.07 -43.82 -17.47
N VAL A 119 -19.35 -42.83 -16.93
CA VAL A 119 -19.29 -41.46 -17.48
C VAL A 119 -18.66 -41.46 -18.89
N ILE A 120 -17.54 -42.16 -19.09
CA ILE A 120 -16.90 -42.27 -20.40
C ILE A 120 -17.84 -42.91 -21.41
N THR A 121 -18.52 -44.00 -21.02
CA THR A 121 -19.48 -44.73 -21.87
C THR A 121 -20.69 -43.86 -22.20
N ALA A 122 -21.22 -43.13 -21.22
CA ALA A 122 -22.35 -42.20 -21.42
C ALA A 122 -22.00 -41.09 -22.41
N ASN A 123 -20.82 -40.48 -22.25
CA ASN A 123 -20.31 -39.45 -23.15
C ASN A 123 -20.10 -39.99 -24.59
N ALA A 124 -19.51 -41.17 -24.72
CA ALA A 124 -19.32 -41.82 -26.01
C ALA A 124 -20.67 -42.14 -26.71
N ASN A 125 -21.65 -42.61 -25.94
CA ASN A 125 -23.01 -42.84 -26.43
C ASN A 125 -23.69 -41.53 -26.88
N GLY A 126 -23.50 -40.41 -26.14
CA GLY A 126 -24.00 -39.10 -26.51
C GLY A 126 -23.40 -38.61 -27.83
N VAL A 127 -22.06 -38.71 -27.95
CA VAL A 127 -21.34 -38.33 -29.20
C VAL A 127 -21.76 -39.22 -30.36
N ALA A 128 -21.92 -40.53 -30.15
CA ALA A 128 -22.38 -41.45 -31.19
C ALA A 128 -23.83 -41.14 -31.61
N ALA A 129 -24.71 -40.78 -30.69
CA ALA A 129 -26.08 -40.33 -31.01
C ALA A 129 -26.07 -39.05 -31.86
N PHE A 130 -25.19 -38.08 -31.52
CA PHE A 130 -25.00 -36.87 -32.32
C PHE A 130 -24.47 -37.20 -33.75
N LEU A 131 -23.46 -38.09 -33.84
CA LEU A 131 -22.91 -38.51 -35.13
C LEU A 131 -23.97 -39.25 -35.99
N ASN A 132 -24.83 -40.04 -35.37
CA ASN A 132 -25.95 -40.68 -36.06
C ASN A 132 -26.97 -39.65 -36.57
N TRP A 133 -27.25 -38.60 -35.78
CA TRP A 133 -28.11 -37.49 -36.20
C TRP A 133 -27.52 -36.72 -37.40
N VAL A 134 -26.18 -36.56 -37.46
CA VAL A 134 -25.46 -35.96 -38.59
C VAL A 134 -25.26 -36.94 -39.78
N GLN A 135 -25.95 -38.10 -39.76
CA GLN A 135 -25.90 -39.14 -40.79
C GLN A 135 -24.53 -39.84 -40.97
N LEU A 136 -23.74 -39.96 -39.89
CA LEU A 136 -22.45 -40.66 -39.84
C LEU A 136 -22.49 -41.90 -38.90
N PRO A 137 -23.41 -42.88 -39.11
CA PRO A 137 -23.61 -43.99 -38.16
C PRO A 137 -22.40 -44.90 -38.03
N GLY A 138 -21.66 -45.13 -39.12
CA GLY A 138 -20.46 -45.96 -39.11
C GLY A 138 -19.33 -45.42 -38.22
N VAL A 139 -19.25 -44.09 -38.08
CA VAL A 139 -18.28 -43.42 -37.18
C VAL A 139 -18.74 -43.54 -35.73
N GLY A 140 -20.04 -43.42 -35.46
CA GLY A 140 -20.61 -43.57 -34.12
C GLY A 140 -20.40 -44.98 -33.56
N ASP A 141 -20.61 -46.02 -34.38
CA ASP A 141 -20.39 -47.40 -33.96
C ASP A 141 -18.92 -47.75 -33.81
N ALA A 142 -18.05 -47.19 -34.66
CA ALA A 142 -16.60 -47.32 -34.49
C ALA A 142 -16.11 -46.69 -33.17
N LEU A 143 -16.64 -45.52 -32.80
CA LEU A 143 -16.35 -44.85 -31.54
C LEU A 143 -16.74 -45.72 -30.35
N LYS A 144 -17.98 -46.28 -30.34
CA LYS A 144 -18.43 -47.18 -29.26
C LYS A 144 -17.53 -48.39 -29.09
N ARG A 145 -17.14 -49.04 -30.20
CA ARG A 145 -16.22 -50.19 -30.17
C ARG A 145 -14.85 -49.81 -29.66
N TYR A 146 -14.33 -48.67 -30.08
CA TYR A 146 -13.05 -48.17 -29.63
C TYR A 146 -13.03 -47.88 -28.13
N VAL A 147 -14.08 -47.23 -27.61
CA VAL A 147 -14.25 -46.94 -26.19
C VAL A 147 -14.40 -48.22 -25.37
N ALA A 148 -15.22 -49.18 -25.81
CA ALA A 148 -15.39 -50.48 -25.13
C ALA A 148 -14.06 -51.26 -25.03
N ASN A 149 -13.27 -51.29 -26.12
CA ASN A 149 -11.97 -51.92 -26.14
C ASN A 149 -10.95 -51.14 -25.23
N GLY A 150 -11.06 -49.81 -25.24
CA GLY A 150 -10.28 -48.95 -24.35
C GLY A 150 -10.54 -49.19 -22.86
N ILE A 151 -11.80 -49.39 -22.49
CA ILE A 151 -12.19 -49.71 -21.11
C ILE A 151 -11.65 -51.09 -20.71
N HIS A 152 -11.61 -52.05 -21.63
CA HIS A 152 -11.01 -53.36 -21.34
C HIS A 152 -9.50 -53.29 -21.03
N HIS A 153 -8.77 -52.40 -21.73
CA HIS A 153 -7.35 -52.18 -21.55
C HIS A 153 -7.02 -50.84 -20.86
N TRP A 154 -7.88 -50.41 -19.93
CA TRP A 154 -7.84 -49.07 -19.34
C TRP A 154 -6.49 -48.62 -18.76
N GLN A 155 -5.73 -49.55 -18.17
CA GLN A 155 -4.40 -49.28 -17.60
C GLN A 155 -3.40 -48.82 -18.67
N LEU A 156 -3.43 -49.46 -19.85
CA LEU A 156 -2.53 -49.12 -20.96
C LEU A 156 -2.90 -47.81 -21.65
N LEU A 157 -4.13 -47.33 -21.48
CA LEU A 157 -4.59 -46.06 -22.07
C LEU A 157 -4.54 -44.91 -21.07
N ILE A 158 -4.97 -45.10 -19.82
CA ILE A 158 -5.03 -44.04 -18.81
C ILE A 158 -3.61 -43.61 -18.41
N PHE A 159 -2.67 -44.55 -18.26
CA PHE A 159 -1.32 -44.21 -17.88
C PHE A 159 -0.63 -43.25 -18.89
N PRO A 160 -0.48 -43.56 -20.19
CA PRO A 160 0.17 -42.66 -21.12
C PRO A 160 -0.65 -41.36 -21.35
N TYR A 161 -1.99 -41.43 -21.26
CA TYR A 161 -2.84 -40.26 -21.33
C TYR A 161 -2.52 -39.27 -20.18
N MET A 162 -2.42 -39.74 -18.95
CA MET A 162 -2.10 -38.91 -17.79
C MET A 162 -0.67 -38.32 -17.89
N VAL A 163 0.29 -39.12 -18.37
CA VAL A 163 1.66 -38.63 -18.62
C VAL A 163 1.64 -37.49 -19.64
N LEU A 164 0.96 -37.71 -20.77
CA LEU A 164 0.85 -36.73 -21.85
C LEU A 164 0.14 -35.45 -21.36
N LEU A 165 -0.94 -35.60 -20.60
CA LEU A 165 -1.71 -34.47 -20.05
C LEU A 165 -0.84 -33.61 -19.14
N VAL A 166 -0.11 -34.23 -18.19
CA VAL A 166 0.80 -33.48 -17.28
C VAL A 166 1.87 -32.74 -18.07
N VAL A 167 2.44 -33.36 -19.09
CA VAL A 167 3.47 -32.72 -19.94
C VAL A 167 2.87 -31.52 -20.69
N ILE A 168 1.72 -31.68 -21.36
CA ILE A 168 1.06 -30.59 -22.11
C ILE A 168 0.69 -29.43 -21.18
N VAL A 169 0.04 -29.73 -20.05
CA VAL A 169 -0.37 -28.70 -19.08
C VAL A 169 0.83 -28.00 -18.47
N SER A 170 1.94 -28.73 -18.25
CA SER A 170 3.20 -28.12 -17.79
C SER A 170 3.78 -27.11 -18.78
N PHE A 171 3.74 -27.42 -20.08
CA PHE A 171 4.19 -26.48 -21.11
C PHE A 171 3.29 -25.24 -21.23
N ILE A 172 1.97 -25.43 -21.14
CA ILE A 172 1.00 -24.31 -21.12
C ILE A 172 1.25 -23.44 -19.90
N SER A 173 1.34 -24.04 -18.71
CA SER A 173 1.63 -23.38 -17.45
C SER A 173 2.96 -22.62 -17.48
N TRP A 174 4.02 -23.24 -17.98
CA TRP A 174 5.34 -22.63 -18.15
C TRP A 174 5.30 -21.41 -19.06
N SER A 175 4.62 -21.53 -20.22
CA SER A 175 4.47 -20.42 -21.18
C SER A 175 3.67 -19.26 -20.58
N ALA A 176 2.56 -19.56 -19.91
CA ALA A 176 1.71 -18.55 -19.26
C ALA A 176 2.47 -17.85 -18.12
N LEU A 177 3.14 -18.61 -17.25
CA LEU A 177 3.92 -18.08 -16.15
C LEU A 177 5.11 -17.24 -16.65
N SER A 178 5.78 -17.66 -17.73
CA SER A 178 6.88 -16.91 -18.32
C SER A 178 6.42 -15.56 -18.87
N ARG A 179 5.31 -15.54 -19.65
CA ARG A 179 4.75 -14.29 -20.19
C ARG A 179 4.29 -13.35 -19.09
N LEU A 180 3.69 -13.89 -18.03
CA LEU A 180 3.23 -13.09 -16.89
C LEU A 180 4.42 -12.46 -16.16
N LEU A 181 5.47 -13.24 -15.88
CA LEU A 181 6.68 -12.75 -15.20
C LEU A 181 7.45 -11.73 -16.08
N GLU A 182 7.48 -11.92 -17.41
CA GLU A 182 8.06 -10.95 -18.33
C GLU A 182 7.28 -9.64 -18.35
N ARG A 183 5.95 -9.70 -18.32
CA ARG A 183 5.11 -8.49 -18.19
C ARG A 183 5.33 -7.78 -16.86
N MET A 184 5.43 -8.54 -15.75
CA MET A 184 5.72 -7.96 -14.44
C MET A 184 7.12 -7.35 -14.34
N ARG A 185 8.12 -7.92 -15.03
CA ARG A 185 9.49 -7.33 -15.12
C ARG A 185 9.53 -5.99 -15.86
N LYS A 186 8.60 -5.76 -16.78
CA LYS A 186 8.48 -4.50 -17.53
C LYS A 186 7.81 -3.37 -16.74
N ILE A 187 7.21 -3.68 -15.58
CA ILE A 187 6.72 -2.65 -14.66
C ILE A 187 7.97 -2.15 -13.92
N PRO A 188 8.40 -0.89 -14.13
CA PRO A 188 9.54 -0.35 -13.42
C PRO A 188 9.20 -0.35 -11.93
N ASP A 189 9.92 -1.10 -11.15
CA ASP A 189 9.86 -0.97 -9.69
C ASP A 189 10.71 0.26 -9.34
N VAL A 190 10.03 1.41 -9.30
CA VAL A 190 10.63 2.73 -9.13
C VAL A 190 11.42 2.83 -7.81
N HIS A 191 11.09 1.96 -6.84
CA HIS A 191 11.68 1.95 -5.51
C HIS A 191 12.66 0.79 -5.27
N LYS A 192 12.86 -0.09 -6.25
CA LYS A 192 13.81 -1.19 -6.09
C LYS A 192 15.24 -0.67 -6.18
N LEU A 193 15.97 -0.81 -5.09
CA LEU A 193 17.42 -0.66 -5.09
C LEU A 193 17.99 -1.94 -5.72
N ASP A 194 18.37 -1.87 -6.99
CA ASP A 194 19.13 -2.94 -7.62
C ASP A 194 20.54 -2.91 -7.02
N VAL A 195 20.81 -3.86 -6.12
CA VAL A 195 22.17 -4.10 -5.66
C VAL A 195 22.93 -4.65 -6.86
N SER A 196 23.91 -3.91 -7.36
CA SER A 196 24.78 -4.34 -8.46
C SER A 196 25.40 -5.68 -8.09
N GLU A 197 25.21 -6.70 -8.93
CA GLU A 197 25.76 -8.06 -8.72
C GLU A 197 27.30 -8.09 -8.56
N GLY A 198 27.99 -6.97 -8.75
CA GLY A 198 29.44 -6.80 -8.56
C GLY A 198 29.90 -6.33 -7.18
N ALA A 199 28.99 -5.95 -6.27
CA ALA A 199 29.35 -5.37 -4.98
C ALA A 199 29.82 -6.40 -3.92
N GLY A 200 29.77 -7.69 -4.21
CA GLY A 200 30.06 -8.75 -3.22
C GLY A 200 31.52 -8.96 -2.81
N SER A 201 32.48 -8.19 -3.32
CA SER A 201 33.90 -8.39 -3.00
C SER A 201 34.61 -7.18 -2.36
N ALA A 202 33.99 -5.99 -2.37
CA ALA A 202 34.58 -4.82 -1.75
C ALA A 202 34.16 -4.74 -0.28
N PRO A 203 35.06 -4.30 0.64
CA PRO A 203 34.69 -4.06 2.04
C PRO A 203 33.63 -2.98 2.13
N VAL A 204 32.73 -3.10 3.12
CA VAL A 204 31.69 -2.09 3.36
C VAL A 204 32.35 -0.77 3.76
N GLY A 205 32.00 0.31 3.09
CA GLY A 205 32.55 1.64 3.33
C GLY A 205 31.71 2.70 2.59
N PRO A 206 30.49 3.04 3.09
CA PRO A 206 29.58 3.96 2.40
C PRO A 206 30.02 5.42 2.48
N VAL A 207 30.83 5.79 3.47
CA VAL A 207 31.32 7.16 3.70
C VAL A 207 32.86 7.20 3.82
N PRO A 208 33.50 8.34 3.45
CA PRO A 208 32.90 9.51 2.83
C PRO A 208 32.32 9.19 1.44
N VAL A 209 31.16 9.78 1.10
CA VAL A 209 30.59 9.64 -0.23
C VAL A 209 30.62 10.99 -0.96
N ARG A 210 31.05 10.99 -2.21
CA ARG A 210 31.13 12.18 -3.05
C ARG A 210 30.34 11.95 -4.35
N LEU A 211 29.37 12.81 -4.57
CA LEU A 211 28.64 12.93 -5.83
C LEU A 211 29.26 14.06 -6.65
N ASP A 212 29.55 13.81 -7.92
CA ASP A 212 30.03 14.83 -8.84
C ASP A 212 29.12 14.89 -10.08
N LYS A 213 28.41 16.01 -10.24
CA LYS A 213 27.47 16.31 -11.32
C LYS A 213 26.50 15.17 -11.61
N VAL A 214 25.99 14.54 -10.55
CA VAL A 214 25.08 13.41 -10.64
C VAL A 214 23.74 13.87 -11.17
N SER A 215 23.28 13.21 -12.24
CA SER A 215 21.92 13.35 -12.76
C SER A 215 21.24 11.99 -12.82
N PHE A 216 19.94 11.97 -12.62
CA PHE A 216 19.17 10.75 -12.67
C PHE A 216 17.80 10.95 -13.34
N ARG A 217 17.47 10.03 -14.27
CA ARG A 217 16.18 9.97 -14.94
C ARG A 217 15.57 8.60 -14.76
N TYR A 218 14.30 8.58 -14.31
CA TYR A 218 13.54 7.33 -14.23
C TYR A 218 13.25 6.76 -15.63
N PRO A 219 13.25 5.43 -15.80
CA PRO A 219 12.88 4.80 -17.07
C PRO A 219 11.49 5.24 -17.55
N GLY A 220 11.43 5.77 -18.77
CA GLY A 220 10.18 6.27 -19.36
C GLY A 220 9.74 7.67 -18.93
N ALA A 221 10.55 8.37 -18.12
CA ALA A 221 10.29 9.77 -17.79
C ALA A 221 10.93 10.71 -18.83
N ASP A 222 10.23 11.81 -19.16
CA ASP A 222 10.71 12.83 -20.09
C ASP A 222 11.69 13.82 -19.45
N ARG A 223 11.76 13.85 -18.12
CA ARG A 223 12.56 14.81 -17.35
C ARG A 223 13.47 14.11 -16.34
N ASP A 224 14.61 14.75 -16.04
CA ASP A 224 15.50 14.30 -15.00
C ASP A 224 14.88 14.59 -13.61
N ALA A 225 14.93 13.61 -12.72
CA ALA A 225 14.52 13.74 -11.34
C ALA A 225 15.61 14.42 -10.48
N LEU A 226 16.88 14.28 -10.88
CA LEU A 226 18.02 15.02 -10.35
C LEU A 226 18.84 15.56 -11.52
N ARG A 227 19.38 16.78 -11.36
CA ARG A 227 20.23 17.43 -12.38
C ARG A 227 21.51 17.95 -11.74
N GLU A 228 22.65 17.43 -12.22
CA GLU A 228 24.01 17.91 -11.91
C GLU A 228 24.28 18.20 -10.42
N ILE A 229 23.77 17.32 -9.54
CA ILE A 229 23.97 17.47 -8.11
C ILE A 229 25.41 17.10 -7.76
N SER A 230 26.12 18.02 -7.07
CA SER A 230 27.43 17.78 -6.51
C SER A 230 27.35 17.94 -4.99
N LEU A 231 27.71 16.87 -4.27
CA LEU A 231 27.56 16.76 -2.83
C LEU A 231 28.64 15.84 -2.27
N ALA A 232 29.21 16.22 -1.15
CA ALA A 232 30.05 15.33 -0.35
C ALA A 232 29.46 15.17 1.06
N VAL A 233 29.41 13.93 1.57
CA VAL A 233 28.99 13.59 2.93
C VAL A 233 30.18 12.98 3.65
N GLN A 234 30.58 13.59 4.77
CA GLN A 234 31.70 13.13 5.61
C GLN A 234 31.20 12.21 6.73
N ALA A 235 32.08 11.38 7.28
CA ALA A 235 31.79 10.59 8.47
C ALA A 235 31.47 11.53 9.65
N GLY A 236 30.41 11.24 10.41
CA GLY A 236 29.97 12.04 11.56
C GLY A 236 29.31 13.38 11.21
N GLU A 237 29.13 13.71 9.92
CA GLU A 237 28.45 14.93 9.46
C GLU A 237 26.93 14.75 9.47
N HIS A 238 26.19 15.74 10.00
CA HIS A 238 24.74 15.82 9.90
C HIS A 238 24.34 16.82 8.80
N ILE A 239 23.76 16.29 7.71
CA ILE A 239 23.29 17.09 6.58
C ILE A 239 21.76 17.06 6.55
N ALA A 240 21.14 18.25 6.49
CA ALA A 240 19.71 18.36 6.18
C ALA A 240 19.51 18.62 4.69
N VAL A 241 18.61 17.86 4.08
CA VAL A 241 18.19 18.04 2.69
C VAL A 241 16.76 18.58 2.68
N THR A 242 16.60 19.79 2.15
CA THR A 242 15.30 20.47 2.04
C THR A 242 14.92 20.68 0.56
N GLY A 243 13.68 21.05 0.30
CA GLY A 243 13.18 21.35 -1.05
C GLY A 243 11.71 20.99 -1.23
N ALA A 244 11.10 21.50 -2.29
CA ALA A 244 9.69 21.22 -2.62
C ALA A 244 9.42 19.75 -2.91
N ASN A 245 8.15 19.35 -2.92
CA ASN A 245 7.76 18.00 -3.36
C ASN A 245 8.07 17.86 -4.87
N GLY A 246 8.75 16.76 -5.22
CA GLY A 246 9.23 16.54 -6.59
C GLY A 246 10.60 17.10 -6.91
N SER A 247 11.27 17.81 -5.98
CA SER A 247 12.63 18.34 -6.19
C SER A 247 13.73 17.27 -6.25
N GLY A 248 13.40 16.00 -6.07
CA GLY A 248 14.34 14.89 -6.17
C GLY A 248 14.94 14.42 -4.84
N LYS A 249 14.41 14.83 -3.67
CA LYS A 249 14.91 14.41 -2.34
C LYS A 249 15.00 12.89 -2.19
N THR A 250 13.90 12.20 -2.46
CA THR A 250 13.86 10.72 -2.41
C THR A 250 14.79 10.09 -3.47
N THR A 251 14.94 10.74 -4.63
CA THR A 251 15.89 10.28 -5.65
C THR A 251 17.34 10.43 -5.18
N LEU A 252 17.67 11.53 -4.52
CA LEU A 252 19.00 11.71 -3.89
C LEU A 252 19.26 10.65 -2.81
N MET A 253 18.26 10.34 -1.98
CA MET A 253 18.33 9.23 -1.02
C MET A 253 18.70 7.92 -1.71
N LEU A 254 18.01 7.58 -2.82
CA LEU A 254 18.28 6.36 -3.57
C LEU A 254 19.70 6.34 -4.15
N MET A 255 20.25 7.47 -4.61
CA MET A 255 21.65 7.58 -5.07
C MET A 255 22.62 7.31 -3.92
N LEU A 256 22.38 7.91 -2.76
CA LEU A 256 23.17 7.66 -1.55
C LEU A 256 23.05 6.21 -1.08
N ALA A 257 21.90 5.59 -1.26
CA ALA A 257 21.63 4.18 -0.93
C ALA A 257 22.18 3.15 -1.93
N GLY A 258 22.86 3.61 -3.00
CA GLY A 258 23.57 2.73 -3.93
C GLY A 258 22.94 2.56 -5.31
N ARG A 259 21.90 3.34 -5.65
CA ARG A 259 21.37 3.35 -7.02
C ARG A 259 22.38 4.06 -7.95
N GLU A 260 22.60 3.49 -9.12
CA GLU A 260 23.49 4.07 -10.13
C GLU A 260 22.87 5.32 -10.77
N PRO A 261 23.63 6.41 -10.97
CA PRO A 261 23.18 7.61 -11.65
C PRO A 261 23.05 7.38 -13.16
N THR A 262 22.24 8.19 -13.84
CA THR A 262 22.17 8.21 -15.31
C THR A 262 23.41 8.88 -15.90
N SER A 263 23.95 9.90 -15.22
CA SER A 263 25.21 10.57 -15.56
C SER A 263 25.86 11.16 -14.31
N GLY A 264 27.15 11.48 -14.39
CA GLY A 264 27.96 11.86 -13.24
C GLY A 264 28.58 10.66 -12.55
N THR A 265 29.28 10.88 -11.44
CA THR A 265 29.98 9.83 -10.67
C THR A 265 29.64 9.90 -9.20
N ILE A 266 29.63 8.73 -8.55
CA ILE A 266 29.48 8.59 -7.09
C ILE A 266 30.69 7.81 -6.58
N ASP A 267 31.58 8.48 -5.86
CA ASP A 267 32.79 7.89 -5.30
C ASP A 267 32.62 7.56 -3.83
N ARG A 268 33.12 6.37 -3.42
CA ARG A 268 33.06 5.83 -2.06
C ARG A 268 34.31 4.98 -1.79
N PRO A 269 34.74 4.85 -0.54
CA PRO A 269 35.89 4.00 -0.19
C PRO A 269 35.60 2.50 -0.30
N GLY A 270 34.32 2.09 -0.30
CA GLY A 270 33.90 0.70 -0.36
C GLY A 270 32.47 0.52 -0.84
N ALA A 271 31.91 -0.67 -0.57
CA ALA A 271 30.53 -0.98 -0.89
C ALA A 271 29.54 -0.17 -0.03
N VAL A 272 28.35 0.07 -0.55
CA VAL A 272 27.25 0.76 0.17
C VAL A 272 26.82 0.00 1.41
N GLY A 273 26.83 -1.35 1.36
CA GLY A 273 26.42 -2.22 2.45
C GLY A 273 25.00 -1.93 2.95
N LEU A 274 24.01 -1.78 2.05
CA LEU A 274 22.65 -1.43 2.45
C LEU A 274 22.05 -2.51 3.36
N GLY A 275 21.73 -2.15 4.60
CA GLY A 275 21.22 -3.04 5.63
C GLY A 275 22.28 -3.99 6.23
N GLU A 276 23.55 -3.84 5.89
CA GLU A 276 24.66 -4.59 6.47
C GLU A 276 25.27 -3.85 7.67
N MET A 277 26.03 -4.58 8.49
CA MET A 277 26.76 -3.98 9.63
C MET A 277 27.81 -2.99 9.12
N GLY A 278 27.84 -1.80 9.73
CA GLY A 278 28.74 -0.71 9.33
C GLY A 278 28.42 -0.07 7.99
N GLY A 279 27.29 -0.46 7.35
CA GLY A 279 26.89 0.02 6.03
C GLY A 279 25.95 1.22 6.05
N THR A 280 25.07 1.26 5.07
CA THR A 280 24.01 2.28 4.96
C THR A 280 22.70 1.78 5.53
N ALA A 281 22.07 2.54 6.42
CA ALA A 281 20.72 2.30 6.89
C ALA A 281 19.77 3.42 6.45
N ILE A 282 18.51 3.06 6.21
CA ILE A 282 17.45 4.00 5.80
C ILE A 282 16.28 3.88 6.76
N VAL A 283 15.78 5.04 7.21
CA VAL A 283 14.51 5.14 7.92
C VAL A 283 13.54 5.89 7.02
N LEU A 284 12.45 5.23 6.63
CA LEU A 284 11.46 5.75 5.66
C LEU A 284 10.36 6.56 6.36
N GLN A 285 9.70 7.42 5.60
CA GLN A 285 8.56 8.22 6.02
C GLN A 285 7.42 7.37 6.64
N HIS A 286 7.17 6.17 6.10
CA HIS A 286 6.13 5.26 6.56
C HIS A 286 6.73 4.08 7.32
N PRO A 287 6.81 4.11 8.66
CA PRO A 287 7.48 3.06 9.45
C PRO A 287 6.82 1.69 9.31
N LYS A 288 5.50 1.62 9.10
CA LYS A 288 4.77 0.35 8.90
C LYS A 288 5.30 -0.50 7.73
N SER A 289 5.93 0.11 6.74
CA SER A 289 6.52 -0.60 5.62
C SER A 289 7.88 -1.25 5.95
N GLN A 290 8.50 -0.85 7.06
CA GLN A 290 9.81 -1.34 7.51
C GLN A 290 9.72 -2.35 8.65
N VAL A 291 8.66 -2.29 9.46
CA VAL A 291 8.46 -3.20 10.60
C VAL A 291 8.04 -4.59 10.11
N LEU A 292 8.82 -5.60 10.44
CA LEU A 292 8.66 -6.99 10.01
C LEU A 292 8.45 -7.95 11.19
N GLY A 293 8.97 -7.63 12.38
CA GLY A 293 8.82 -8.39 13.60
C GLY A 293 7.44 -8.24 14.22
N THR A 294 6.96 -9.28 14.88
CA THR A 294 5.70 -9.23 15.65
C THR A 294 5.89 -8.61 17.04
N ARG A 295 7.12 -8.67 17.59
CA ARG A 295 7.51 -8.01 18.84
C ARG A 295 8.56 -6.96 18.56
N VAL A 296 8.59 -5.94 19.41
CA VAL A 296 9.55 -4.82 19.31
C VAL A 296 10.99 -5.33 19.33
N ALA A 297 11.35 -6.22 20.26
CA ALA A 297 12.71 -6.76 20.34
C ALA A 297 13.08 -7.60 19.11
N ASP A 298 12.14 -8.40 18.59
CA ASP A 298 12.37 -9.25 17.41
C ASP A 298 12.60 -8.40 16.15
N ASP A 299 11.93 -7.24 16.05
CA ASP A 299 12.07 -6.32 14.91
C ASP A 299 13.45 -5.64 14.90
N VAL A 300 13.94 -5.22 16.08
CA VAL A 300 15.28 -4.59 16.21
C VAL A 300 16.39 -5.51 15.69
N VAL A 301 16.31 -6.83 15.98
CA VAL A 301 17.34 -7.80 15.56
C VAL A 301 17.03 -8.46 14.21
N TRP A 302 15.94 -8.11 13.56
CA TRP A 302 15.49 -8.73 12.32
C TRP A 302 16.52 -8.60 11.20
N GLY A 303 16.95 -9.75 10.64
CA GLY A 303 17.88 -9.79 9.52
C GLY A 303 19.35 -9.53 9.86
N LEU A 304 19.71 -9.44 11.14
CA LEU A 304 21.11 -9.43 11.56
C LEU A 304 21.78 -10.80 11.38
N PRO A 305 23.10 -10.83 11.17
CA PRO A 305 23.83 -12.08 11.09
C PRO A 305 23.65 -12.94 12.36
N PRO A 306 23.51 -14.28 12.23
CA PRO A 306 23.42 -15.15 13.40
C PRO A 306 24.61 -15.00 14.34
N GLY A 307 24.37 -14.83 15.63
CA GLY A 307 25.40 -14.66 16.65
C GLY A 307 25.87 -13.22 16.86
N THR A 308 25.23 -12.21 16.23
CA THR A 308 25.51 -10.81 16.53
C THR A 308 24.96 -10.48 17.92
N GLU A 309 25.85 -10.10 18.86
CA GLU A 309 25.46 -9.65 20.18
C GLU A 309 25.09 -8.16 20.12
N ILE A 310 23.84 -7.84 20.49
CA ILE A 310 23.32 -6.47 20.51
C ILE A 310 22.61 -6.22 21.83
N ASP A 311 22.90 -5.07 22.44
CA ASP A 311 22.13 -4.56 23.58
C ASP A 311 20.80 -3.93 23.08
N VAL A 312 19.81 -4.80 22.84
CA VAL A 312 18.47 -4.36 22.44
C VAL A 312 17.86 -3.41 23.47
N GLY A 313 18.08 -3.68 24.77
CA GLY A 313 17.56 -2.84 25.85
C GLY A 313 18.17 -1.44 25.84
N GLY A 314 19.48 -1.34 25.57
CA GLY A 314 20.19 -0.06 25.38
C GLY A 314 19.66 0.72 24.19
N LEU A 315 19.52 0.08 23.02
CA LEU A 315 18.99 0.72 21.82
C LEU A 315 17.55 1.21 22.01
N LEU A 316 16.68 0.40 22.62
CA LEU A 316 15.31 0.80 22.90
C LEU A 316 15.24 1.98 23.87
N ARG A 317 16.14 2.03 24.88
CA ARG A 317 16.26 3.16 25.79
C ARG A 317 16.73 4.43 25.07
N GLU A 318 17.69 4.30 24.16
CA GLU A 318 18.22 5.40 23.36
C GLU A 318 17.16 6.07 22.49
N VAL A 319 16.24 5.29 21.91
CA VAL A 319 15.13 5.82 21.10
C VAL A 319 13.86 6.10 21.91
N GLY A 320 13.90 5.98 23.25
CA GLY A 320 12.74 6.24 24.12
C GLY A 320 11.62 5.19 24.03
N LEU A 321 11.99 3.92 23.82
CA LEU A 321 11.08 2.75 23.84
C LEU A 321 11.39 1.80 25.00
N GLU A 322 11.97 2.30 26.07
CA GLU A 322 12.29 1.50 27.26
C GLU A 322 11.05 0.79 27.80
N GLY A 323 11.22 -0.50 28.17
CA GLY A 323 10.13 -1.32 28.70
C GLY A 323 9.15 -1.90 27.66
N LEU A 324 9.31 -1.57 26.36
CA LEU A 324 8.41 -2.02 25.31
C LEU A 324 8.93 -3.24 24.51
N ALA A 325 10.03 -3.87 24.93
CA ALA A 325 10.70 -4.94 24.19
C ALA A 325 9.77 -6.11 23.79
N GLU A 326 8.89 -6.53 24.72
CA GLU A 326 7.95 -7.65 24.54
C GLU A 326 6.61 -7.22 23.91
N ARG A 327 6.40 -5.94 23.66
CA ARG A 327 5.13 -5.43 23.13
C ARG A 327 4.95 -5.80 21.66
N ASP A 328 3.69 -6.09 21.28
CA ASP A 328 3.32 -6.34 19.89
C ASP A 328 3.47 -5.07 19.05
N THR A 329 4.16 -5.17 17.90
CA THR A 329 4.43 -4.05 16.99
C THR A 329 3.15 -3.46 16.40
N GLY A 330 2.10 -4.27 16.21
CA GLY A 330 0.81 -3.81 15.73
C GLY A 330 0.05 -2.90 16.72
N SER A 331 0.46 -2.89 18.00
CA SER A 331 -0.15 -2.05 19.05
C SER A 331 0.55 -0.71 19.25
N LEU A 332 1.66 -0.46 18.53
CA LEU A 332 2.45 0.76 18.65
C LEU A 332 1.77 1.93 17.92
N SER A 333 1.90 3.13 18.49
CA SER A 333 1.57 4.39 17.83
C SER A 333 2.51 4.69 16.65
N GLY A 334 2.12 5.60 15.74
CA GLY A 334 2.96 6.00 14.62
C GLY A 334 4.35 6.49 15.04
N GLY A 335 4.44 7.29 16.11
CA GLY A 335 5.71 7.78 16.65
C GLY A 335 6.54 6.67 17.32
N GLU A 336 5.92 5.70 18.01
CA GLU A 336 6.62 4.54 18.55
C GLU A 336 7.15 3.64 17.42
N LEU A 337 6.39 3.43 16.35
CA LEU A 337 6.83 2.70 15.17
C LEU A 337 8.02 3.38 14.47
N GLN A 338 8.02 4.72 14.40
CA GLN A 338 9.13 5.48 13.81
C GLN A 338 10.40 5.31 14.63
N ARG A 339 10.30 5.37 15.96
CA ARG A 339 11.42 5.12 16.88
C ARG A 339 11.90 3.67 16.83
N LEU A 340 10.99 2.72 16.64
CA LEU A 340 11.34 1.31 16.42
C LEU A 340 12.13 1.12 15.11
N ALA A 341 11.68 1.72 14.00
CA ALA A 341 12.42 1.67 12.74
C ALA A 341 13.83 2.29 12.88
N LEU A 342 13.96 3.36 13.68
CA LEU A 342 15.25 3.95 13.99
C LEU A 342 16.12 3.01 14.83
N ALA A 343 15.59 2.35 15.88
CA ALA A 343 16.31 1.36 16.66
C ALA A 343 16.81 0.18 15.80
N ALA A 344 15.97 -0.32 14.90
CA ALA A 344 16.32 -1.39 13.96
C ALA A 344 17.42 -0.96 12.96
N ALA A 345 17.41 0.30 12.54
CA ALA A 345 18.48 0.88 11.72
C ALA A 345 19.81 0.95 12.49
N LEU A 346 19.78 1.43 13.74
CA LEU A 346 20.95 1.58 14.61
C LEU A 346 21.55 0.25 15.05
N ALA A 347 20.74 -0.80 15.17
CA ALA A 347 21.24 -2.16 15.49
C ALA A 347 22.29 -2.67 14.52
N ARG A 348 22.43 -2.04 13.35
CA ARG A 348 23.45 -2.36 12.33
C ARG A 348 24.70 -1.50 12.43
N ASP A 349 24.79 -0.62 13.44
CA ASP A 349 25.89 0.36 13.62
C ASP A 349 26.27 1.05 12.30
N PRO A 350 25.32 1.73 11.63
CA PRO A 350 25.51 2.20 10.26
C PRO A 350 26.51 3.33 10.19
N ALA A 351 27.45 3.30 9.22
CA ALA A 351 28.32 4.41 8.94
C ALA A 351 27.58 5.57 8.23
N LEU A 352 26.48 5.27 7.50
CA LEU A 352 25.59 6.25 6.88
C LEU A 352 24.14 5.95 7.27
N LEU A 353 23.49 6.89 7.96
CA LEU A 353 22.06 6.84 8.27
C LEU A 353 21.31 7.86 7.39
N ILE A 354 20.32 7.41 6.66
CA ILE A 354 19.45 8.27 5.85
C ILE A 354 18.05 8.26 6.47
N ALA A 355 17.56 9.42 6.88
CA ALA A 355 16.26 9.62 7.50
C ALA A 355 15.34 10.41 6.56
N ASP A 356 14.34 9.74 5.96
CA ASP A 356 13.42 10.35 4.98
C ASP A 356 12.11 10.77 5.67
N GLU A 357 11.96 12.07 5.91
CA GLU A 357 10.76 12.70 6.48
C GLU A 357 10.22 11.99 7.74
N VAL A 358 11.13 11.55 8.61
CA VAL A 358 10.79 10.69 9.76
C VAL A 358 9.92 11.35 10.82
N THR A 359 9.76 12.66 10.78
CA THR A 359 9.01 13.47 11.75
C THR A 359 7.56 13.71 11.33
N THR A 360 7.19 13.43 10.06
CA THR A 360 5.90 13.80 9.47
C THR A 360 4.69 13.10 10.13
N MET A 361 4.90 11.92 10.72
CA MET A 361 3.85 11.12 11.37
C MET A 361 3.82 11.27 12.90
N VAL A 362 4.58 12.22 13.43
CA VAL A 362 4.79 12.36 14.87
C VAL A 362 4.24 13.71 15.32
N ASP A 363 3.58 13.76 16.48
CA ASP A 363 3.14 15.02 17.07
C ASP A 363 4.34 15.87 17.51
N GLN A 364 4.11 17.14 17.86
CA GLN A 364 5.18 18.08 18.10
C GLN A 364 6.14 17.64 19.22
N GLN A 365 5.61 17.11 20.33
CA GLN A 365 6.43 16.63 21.44
C GLN A 365 7.28 15.42 21.04
N GLY A 366 6.70 14.47 20.29
CA GLY A 366 7.42 13.32 19.76
C GLY A 366 8.44 13.71 18.67
N ARG A 367 8.18 14.78 17.90
CA ARG A 367 9.08 15.35 16.89
C ARG A 367 10.35 15.87 17.54
N ASP A 368 10.22 16.72 18.55
CA ASP A 368 11.37 17.28 19.27
C ASP A 368 12.21 16.18 19.92
N ALA A 369 11.56 15.18 20.52
CA ALA A 369 12.24 14.02 21.09
C ALA A 369 13.01 13.22 20.02
N LEU A 370 12.41 12.97 18.85
CA LEU A 370 13.03 12.21 17.76
C LEU A 370 14.22 12.97 17.14
N LEU A 371 14.11 14.29 16.96
CA LEU A 371 15.21 15.14 16.49
C LEU A 371 16.36 15.17 17.49
N GLY A 372 16.06 15.23 18.78
CA GLY A 372 17.06 15.12 19.85
C GLY A 372 17.82 13.80 19.80
N VAL A 373 17.13 12.69 19.52
CA VAL A 373 17.75 11.38 19.31
C VAL A 373 18.64 11.41 18.06
N LEU A 374 18.12 11.84 16.90
CA LEU A 374 18.87 11.86 15.63
C LEU A 374 20.15 12.70 15.71
N SER A 375 20.08 13.91 16.26
CA SER A 375 21.24 14.79 16.41
C SER A 375 22.27 14.25 17.41
N GLY A 376 21.80 13.53 18.44
CA GLY A 376 22.68 12.85 19.40
C GLY A 376 23.39 11.63 18.80
N LEU A 377 22.78 10.94 17.88
CA LEU A 377 23.30 9.71 17.24
C LEU A 377 24.51 10.01 16.34
N ALA A 378 24.43 11.00 15.48
CA ALA A 378 25.55 11.40 14.61
C ALA A 378 26.83 11.62 15.40
N LYS A 379 26.74 12.24 16.60
CA LYS A 379 27.88 12.51 17.47
C LYS A 379 28.34 11.27 18.25
N ARG A 380 27.43 10.39 18.70
CA ARG A 380 27.80 9.23 19.54
C ARG A 380 28.37 8.07 18.74
N HIS A 381 27.76 7.78 17.56
CA HIS A 381 28.14 6.66 16.72
C HIS A 381 29.10 7.04 15.59
N GLN A 382 29.49 8.30 15.46
CA GLN A 382 30.31 8.84 14.35
C GLN A 382 29.68 8.52 12.97
N SER A 383 28.37 8.24 12.94
CA SER A 383 27.62 7.96 11.72
C SER A 383 27.35 9.27 10.97
N ALA A 384 27.51 9.26 9.66
CA ALA A 384 26.99 10.33 8.83
C ALA A 384 25.46 10.26 8.82
N LEU A 385 24.80 11.40 9.03
CA LEU A 385 23.35 11.51 9.01
C LEU A 385 22.91 12.40 7.84
N VAL A 386 22.10 11.85 6.95
CA VAL A 386 21.39 12.62 5.91
C VAL A 386 19.91 12.65 6.26
N HIS A 387 19.44 13.80 6.71
CA HIS A 387 18.06 14.02 7.16
C HIS A 387 17.27 14.81 6.11
N ILE A 388 16.25 14.20 5.55
CA ILE A 388 15.35 14.83 4.58
C ILE A 388 14.15 15.38 5.36
N THR A 389 13.89 16.68 5.21
CA THR A 389 12.78 17.36 5.89
C THR A 389 12.20 18.51 5.05
N HIS A 390 10.96 18.87 5.36
CA HIS A 390 10.28 20.04 4.82
C HIS A 390 10.24 21.22 5.80
N TYR A 391 10.68 21.01 7.03
CA TYR A 391 10.61 22.00 8.11
C TYR A 391 11.94 22.69 8.31
N ASP A 392 11.95 24.02 8.18
CA ASP A 392 13.18 24.83 8.33
C ASP A 392 13.78 24.75 9.74
N ASN A 393 12.93 24.62 10.77
CA ASN A 393 13.37 24.47 12.16
C ASN A 393 14.09 23.12 12.41
N GLU A 394 13.70 22.07 11.72
CA GLU A 394 14.38 20.76 11.79
C GLU A 394 15.75 20.83 11.08
N ALA A 395 15.77 21.45 9.90
CA ALA A 395 16.99 21.64 9.13
C ALA A 395 18.03 22.48 9.87
N ALA A 396 17.59 23.42 10.71
CA ALA A 396 18.50 24.29 11.50
C ALA A 396 19.36 23.53 12.51
N SER A 397 19.01 22.29 12.86
CA SER A 397 19.81 21.43 13.75
C SER A 397 20.99 20.73 13.07
N ALA A 398 21.08 20.79 11.73
CA ALA A 398 22.11 20.13 10.93
C ALA A 398 23.38 21.00 10.82
N ASP A 399 24.53 20.34 10.65
CA ASP A 399 25.81 21.01 10.41
C ASP A 399 25.80 21.73 9.04
N ARG A 400 25.03 21.20 8.06
CA ARG A 400 24.91 21.78 6.73
C ARG A 400 23.53 21.52 6.15
N ILE A 401 22.97 22.54 5.49
CA ILE A 401 21.68 22.46 4.80
C ILE A 401 21.91 22.48 3.30
N ILE A 402 21.23 21.56 2.60
CA ILE A 402 21.23 21.47 1.14
C ILE A 402 19.80 21.64 0.66
N THR A 403 19.55 22.69 -0.10
CA THR A 403 18.24 22.94 -0.70
C THR A 403 18.23 22.49 -2.14
N LEU A 404 17.38 21.49 -2.45
CA LEU A 404 17.11 21.07 -3.83
C LEU A 404 16.08 22.03 -4.44
N SER A 405 16.52 22.83 -5.41
CA SER A 405 15.63 23.74 -6.16
C SER A 405 14.97 23.02 -7.32
N ASP A 406 13.70 23.32 -7.56
CA ASP A 406 13.02 22.91 -8.77
C ASP A 406 13.70 23.48 -10.02
N SER A 407 13.68 22.72 -11.13
CA SER A 407 14.06 23.23 -12.44
C SER A 407 13.29 24.51 -12.79
N PRO A 408 13.92 25.47 -13.50
CA PRO A 408 13.38 26.80 -13.76
C PRO A 408 12.06 26.90 -14.55
N ASP A 409 11.44 25.78 -14.91
CA ASP A 409 10.22 25.73 -15.71
C ASP A 409 8.89 25.73 -14.91
N ASN A 410 8.93 25.84 -13.58
CA ASN A 410 7.74 25.90 -12.74
C ASN A 410 7.59 27.22 -11.96
N THR A 411 8.09 28.32 -12.53
CA THR A 411 7.67 29.65 -12.12
C THR A 411 6.28 29.95 -12.67
N ALA A 412 5.25 29.28 -12.12
CA ALA A 412 3.95 29.88 -12.07
C ALA A 412 4.10 31.14 -11.21
N LYS A 413 3.97 32.30 -11.86
CA LYS A 413 4.06 33.64 -11.32
C LYS A 413 3.58 33.70 -9.89
N ALA A 414 4.50 34.03 -8.96
CA ALA A 414 4.12 34.59 -7.68
C ALA A 414 3.54 35.97 -7.96
N GLU A 415 2.22 36.07 -8.01
CA GLU A 415 1.54 37.36 -7.97
C GLU A 415 1.78 38.01 -6.61
N ALA A 416 2.21 39.26 -6.69
CA ALA A 416 2.48 40.14 -5.57
C ALA A 416 1.26 40.27 -4.63
N PRO A 417 1.47 40.60 -3.34
CA PRO A 417 0.38 40.68 -2.37
C PRO A 417 -0.59 41.81 -2.77
N ALA A 418 -1.84 41.43 -3.03
CA ALA A 418 -2.90 42.37 -3.20
C ALA A 418 -3.23 43.04 -1.86
N THR A 419 -3.20 44.34 -1.86
CA THR A 419 -3.52 45.26 -0.75
C THR A 419 -4.90 44.95 -0.17
N HIS A 420 -4.96 44.78 1.14
CA HIS A 420 -6.21 44.56 1.89
C HIS A 420 -7.20 45.71 1.65
N ALA A 421 -8.29 45.45 0.93
CA ALA A 421 -9.49 46.27 0.96
C ALA A 421 -10.36 45.76 2.11
N GLN A 422 -10.61 46.63 3.08
CA GLN A 422 -11.58 46.40 4.15
C GLN A 422 -12.99 46.26 3.56
N THR A 423 -13.62 45.12 3.74
CA THR A 423 -15.01 44.85 3.36
C THR A 423 -15.95 45.13 4.52
N PRO A 424 -17.15 45.67 4.27
CA PRO A 424 -18.05 46.09 5.33
C PRO A 424 -18.67 44.92 6.07
N HIS A 425 -18.89 45.07 7.37
CA HIS A 425 -19.64 44.19 8.24
C HIS A 425 -21.06 43.97 7.70
N VAL A 426 -21.29 42.76 7.15
CA VAL A 426 -22.63 42.28 6.88
C VAL A 426 -23.13 41.63 8.17
N ALA A 427 -24.34 42.01 8.62
CA ALA A 427 -25.01 41.42 9.77
C ALA A 427 -25.05 39.90 9.66
N ALA A 428 -24.69 39.20 10.73
CA ALA A 428 -24.62 37.74 10.77
C ALA A 428 -25.97 37.11 10.44
N PRO A 429 -26.09 36.22 9.44
CA PRO A 429 -27.30 35.44 9.21
C PRO A 429 -27.55 34.51 10.41
N SER A 430 -28.80 34.19 10.66
CA SER A 430 -29.19 33.18 11.66
C SER A 430 -28.48 31.85 11.32
N ARG A 431 -27.55 31.45 12.18
CA ARG A 431 -26.71 30.24 11.96
C ARG A 431 -27.53 29.00 12.28
N THR A 432 -27.84 28.20 11.27
CA THR A 432 -28.53 26.91 11.43
C THR A 432 -27.49 25.81 11.73
N PRO A 433 -27.75 24.97 12.73
CA PRO A 433 -26.92 23.77 12.95
C PRO A 433 -26.94 22.89 11.71
N VAL A 434 -25.75 22.46 11.26
CA VAL A 434 -25.59 21.50 10.17
C VAL A 434 -25.16 20.14 10.74
N LEU A 435 -24.19 20.16 11.65
CA LEU A 435 -23.70 18.94 12.29
C LEU A 435 -23.79 19.11 13.81
N GLU A 436 -24.42 18.15 14.48
CA GLU A 436 -24.64 18.19 15.93
C GLU A 436 -24.23 16.87 16.56
N LEU A 437 -23.35 16.92 17.55
CA LEU A 437 -22.94 15.79 18.37
C LEU A 437 -23.49 15.98 19.78
N VAL A 438 -24.18 14.95 20.28
CA VAL A 438 -24.80 14.97 21.62
C VAL A 438 -24.32 13.73 22.39
N ASP A 439 -23.51 13.95 23.41
CA ASP A 439 -22.97 12.97 24.35
C ASP A 439 -22.36 11.73 23.65
N VAL A 440 -21.63 11.97 22.56
CA VAL A 440 -21.05 10.94 21.71
C VAL A 440 -19.91 10.25 22.45
N SER A 441 -20.08 8.94 22.70
CA SER A 441 -19.04 8.07 23.20
C SER A 441 -18.84 6.88 22.27
N HIS A 442 -17.60 6.40 22.15
CA HIS A 442 -17.28 5.24 21.32
C HIS A 442 -16.22 4.35 21.94
N GLU A 443 -16.51 3.07 21.95
CA GLU A 443 -15.63 2.01 22.46
C GLU A 443 -15.42 0.94 21.39
N TYR A 444 -14.18 0.71 21.00
CA TYR A 444 -13.81 -0.41 20.12
C TYR A 444 -13.82 -1.73 20.89
N ALA A 445 -14.25 -2.80 20.24
CA ALA A 445 -14.32 -4.15 20.81
C ALA A 445 -15.07 -4.20 22.16
N SER A 446 -16.16 -3.41 22.29
CA SER A 446 -16.99 -3.35 23.48
C SER A 446 -17.44 -4.75 23.93
N GLY A 447 -17.42 -4.99 25.25
CA GLY A 447 -17.77 -6.28 25.83
C GLY A 447 -16.69 -7.36 25.73
N THR A 448 -15.49 -7.04 25.24
CA THR A 448 -14.35 -7.96 25.20
C THR A 448 -13.21 -7.49 26.13
N PRO A 449 -12.27 -8.39 26.51
CA PRO A 449 -11.08 -7.99 27.28
C PRO A 449 -10.17 -6.98 26.59
N TRP A 450 -10.36 -6.73 25.29
CA TRP A 450 -9.61 -5.76 24.47
C TRP A 450 -10.37 -4.46 24.24
N ALA A 451 -11.42 -4.19 25.01
CA ALA A 451 -12.22 -2.98 24.92
C ALA A 451 -11.34 -1.74 25.11
N LYS A 452 -11.43 -0.79 24.16
CA LYS A 452 -10.67 0.46 24.18
C LYS A 452 -11.61 1.63 23.94
N VAL A 453 -11.74 2.49 24.95
CA VAL A 453 -12.51 3.72 24.83
C VAL A 453 -11.75 4.72 23.97
N ALA A 454 -12.38 5.19 22.90
CA ALA A 454 -11.84 6.18 21.97
C ALA A 454 -12.41 7.57 22.19
N LEU A 455 -13.70 7.68 22.55
CA LEU A 455 -14.39 8.94 22.80
C LEU A 455 -15.28 8.82 24.03
N ARG A 456 -15.46 9.93 24.77
CA ARG A 456 -16.29 10.03 25.98
C ARG A 456 -17.05 11.36 25.98
N ASP A 457 -18.38 11.27 25.95
CA ASP A 457 -19.32 12.36 26.14
C ASP A 457 -18.98 13.63 25.33
N VAL A 458 -18.65 13.44 24.04
CA VAL A 458 -18.27 14.53 23.15
C VAL A 458 -19.53 15.21 22.64
N SER A 459 -19.68 16.51 22.94
CA SER A 459 -20.83 17.31 22.51
C SER A 459 -20.36 18.65 21.93
N PHE A 460 -20.77 18.96 20.69
CA PHE A 460 -20.59 20.26 20.05
C PHE A 460 -21.48 20.37 18.81
N VAL A 461 -21.65 21.60 18.33
CA VAL A 461 -22.44 21.93 17.14
C VAL A 461 -21.58 22.63 16.13
N VAL A 462 -21.74 22.31 14.83
CA VAL A 462 -21.14 23.04 13.71
C VAL A 462 -22.24 23.69 12.91
N GLU A 463 -22.17 25.00 12.76
CA GLU A 463 -23.16 25.82 12.05
C GLU A 463 -22.82 25.92 10.56
N GLN A 464 -23.79 26.29 9.72
CA GLN A 464 -23.58 26.44 8.29
C GLN A 464 -22.53 27.52 7.98
N GLY A 465 -21.52 27.13 7.14
CA GLY A 465 -20.40 28.01 6.77
C GLY A 465 -19.34 28.17 7.86
N ASP A 466 -19.46 27.40 8.97
CA ASP A 466 -18.47 27.41 10.05
C ASP A 466 -17.16 26.75 9.58
N GLY A 467 -16.05 27.22 10.18
CA GLY A 467 -14.74 26.54 10.12
C GLY A 467 -14.35 26.11 11.53
N VAL A 468 -14.33 24.83 11.79
CA VAL A 468 -13.99 24.26 13.09
C VAL A 468 -12.69 23.46 13.00
N LEU A 469 -11.72 23.76 13.86
CA LEU A 469 -10.49 23.00 14.02
C LEU A 469 -10.61 22.09 15.23
N ILE A 470 -10.44 20.78 15.02
CA ILE A 470 -10.33 19.80 16.10
C ILE A 470 -8.87 19.38 16.19
N HIS A 471 -8.22 19.68 17.30
CA HIS A 471 -6.80 19.36 17.48
C HIS A 471 -6.56 18.56 18.77
N GLY A 472 -5.39 17.91 18.86
CA GLY A 472 -5.02 17.07 20.00
C GLY A 472 -3.92 16.09 19.62
N GLY A 473 -3.30 15.46 20.62
CA GLY A 473 -2.22 14.50 20.44
C GLY A 473 -2.64 13.22 19.69
N ASN A 474 -1.67 12.42 19.28
CA ASN A 474 -1.91 11.13 18.66
C ASN A 474 -2.65 10.19 19.63
N GLY A 475 -3.66 9.47 19.11
CA GLY A 475 -4.51 8.58 19.92
C GLY A 475 -5.59 9.27 20.74
N SER A 476 -5.80 10.59 20.60
CA SER A 476 -6.84 11.31 21.33
C SER A 476 -8.28 11.02 20.87
N GLY A 477 -8.48 10.27 19.76
CA GLY A 477 -9.79 9.91 19.23
C GLY A 477 -10.24 10.70 17.99
N LYS A 478 -9.40 11.59 17.44
CA LYS A 478 -9.74 12.48 16.30
C LYS A 478 -10.28 11.76 15.08
N SER A 479 -9.57 10.73 14.62
CA SER A 479 -10.02 9.96 13.43
C SER A 479 -11.30 9.17 13.70
N THR A 480 -11.51 8.68 14.93
CA THR A 480 -12.78 8.05 15.33
C THR A 480 -13.92 9.06 15.26
N LEU A 481 -13.68 10.27 15.75
CA LEU A 481 -14.64 11.36 15.67
C LEU A 481 -14.97 11.73 14.22
N ALA A 482 -13.95 11.80 13.33
CA ALA A 482 -14.13 12.02 11.90
C ALA A 482 -15.04 10.95 11.25
N TRP A 483 -14.83 9.68 11.58
CA TRP A 483 -15.64 8.59 11.05
C TRP A 483 -17.10 8.63 11.53
N ILE A 484 -17.32 9.02 12.78
CA ILE A 484 -18.68 9.19 13.33
C ILE A 484 -19.38 10.38 12.65
N MET A 485 -18.70 11.52 12.50
CA MET A 485 -19.24 12.68 11.78
C MET A 485 -19.62 12.35 10.33
N ALA A 486 -18.81 11.53 9.66
CA ALA A 486 -19.09 11.10 8.28
C ALA A 486 -20.11 9.94 8.18
N GLY A 487 -20.66 9.46 9.28
CA GLY A 487 -21.60 8.34 9.31
C GLY A 487 -20.99 6.96 8.99
N LEU A 488 -19.66 6.86 8.97
CA LEU A 488 -18.95 5.61 8.66
C LEU A 488 -18.86 4.67 9.86
N THR A 489 -19.09 5.19 11.06
CA THR A 489 -19.08 4.44 12.32
C THR A 489 -20.18 4.99 13.23
N THR A 490 -20.99 4.11 13.80
CA THR A 490 -21.99 4.49 14.79
C THR A 490 -21.34 4.64 16.17
N PRO A 491 -21.67 5.67 16.95
CA PRO A 491 -21.22 5.78 18.32
C PRO A 491 -21.78 4.65 19.19
N THR A 492 -21.08 4.28 20.28
CA THR A 492 -21.56 3.29 21.25
C THR A 492 -22.69 3.87 22.09
N SER A 493 -22.66 5.17 22.38
CA SER A 493 -23.73 5.93 23.03
C SER A 493 -23.72 7.38 22.52
N GLY A 494 -24.82 8.09 22.73
CA GLY A 494 -25.05 9.43 22.17
C GLY A 494 -25.43 9.40 20.69
N THR A 495 -25.53 10.55 20.06
CA THR A 495 -25.97 10.71 18.66
C THR A 495 -25.13 11.74 17.91
N CYS A 496 -24.89 11.49 16.63
CA CYS A 496 -24.33 12.46 15.69
C CYS A 496 -25.35 12.71 14.59
N LEU A 497 -25.76 13.96 14.43
CA LEU A 497 -26.86 14.37 13.55
C LEU A 497 -26.33 15.30 12.45
N ILE A 498 -26.87 15.16 11.23
CA ILE A 498 -26.73 16.07 10.11
C ILE A 498 -28.12 16.63 9.78
N ASP A 499 -28.30 17.95 9.81
CA ASP A 499 -29.59 18.62 9.64
C ASP A 499 -30.72 18.01 10.50
N GLY A 500 -30.37 17.48 11.70
CA GLY A 500 -31.30 16.85 12.66
C GLY A 500 -31.53 15.34 12.47
N GLU A 501 -30.96 14.74 11.43
CA GLU A 501 -31.07 13.30 11.14
C GLU A 501 -29.75 12.57 11.45
N PRO A 502 -29.75 11.27 11.86
CA PRO A 502 -28.53 10.54 12.20
C PRO A 502 -27.57 10.41 11.01
N THR A 503 -26.31 10.77 11.21
CA THR A 503 -25.29 10.78 10.12
C THR A 503 -25.10 9.42 9.46
N HIS A 504 -25.29 8.30 10.19
CA HIS A 504 -25.12 6.95 9.64
C HIS A 504 -26.25 6.53 8.69
N GLU A 505 -27.39 7.21 8.69
CA GLU A 505 -28.49 7.03 7.73
C GLU A 505 -28.30 7.91 6.48
N HIS A 506 -27.45 8.95 6.58
CA HIS A 506 -27.18 9.94 5.54
C HIS A 506 -25.71 9.95 5.09
N VAL A 507 -25.15 8.76 4.85
CA VAL A 507 -23.75 8.62 4.44
C VAL A 507 -23.49 9.31 3.10
N GLY A 508 -22.55 10.25 3.11
CA GLY A 508 -22.15 11.04 1.94
C GLY A 508 -22.63 12.49 1.96
N GLU A 509 -23.56 12.88 2.85
CA GLU A 509 -23.88 14.29 3.10
C GLU A 509 -22.77 15.00 3.86
N VAL A 510 -22.06 14.28 4.73
CA VAL A 510 -20.78 14.70 5.30
C VAL A 510 -19.66 14.01 4.51
N ALA A 511 -18.92 14.78 3.74
CA ALA A 511 -17.77 14.25 3.01
C ALA A 511 -16.54 14.18 3.91
N LEU A 512 -15.79 13.08 3.84
CA LEU A 512 -14.56 12.88 4.60
C LEU A 512 -13.36 12.69 3.67
N SER A 513 -12.33 13.52 3.87
CA SER A 513 -11.01 13.31 3.27
C SER A 513 -10.09 12.69 4.31
N PHE A 514 -9.54 11.50 4.01
CA PHE A 514 -8.62 10.78 4.88
C PHE A 514 -7.23 11.42 4.91
N GLN A 515 -6.49 11.17 5.97
CA GLN A 515 -5.10 11.60 6.14
C GLN A 515 -4.22 11.24 4.92
N SER A 516 -4.36 10.04 4.37
CA SER A 516 -3.68 9.61 3.16
C SER A 516 -4.63 9.66 1.95
N ALA A 517 -4.48 10.65 1.09
CA ALA A 517 -5.25 10.78 -0.14
C ALA A 517 -5.15 9.52 -1.02
N ARG A 518 -3.98 8.87 -1.04
CA ARG A 518 -3.74 7.66 -1.85
C ARG A 518 -4.65 6.48 -1.47
N LEU A 519 -5.09 6.40 -0.22
CA LEU A 519 -6.01 5.33 0.23
C LEU A 519 -7.45 5.54 -0.24
N GLN A 520 -7.82 6.75 -0.66
CA GLN A 520 -9.14 7.07 -1.20
C GLN A 520 -9.21 6.91 -2.72
N LEU A 521 -8.05 6.97 -3.40
CA LEU A 521 -7.97 6.89 -4.86
C LEU A 521 -8.01 5.43 -5.32
N MET A 522 -9.10 5.03 -5.97
CA MET A 522 -9.38 3.65 -6.35
C MET A 522 -9.29 3.39 -7.86
N ARG A 523 -9.26 4.43 -8.68
CA ARG A 523 -9.20 4.34 -10.13
C ARG A 523 -7.81 4.67 -10.65
N ASP A 524 -7.52 4.27 -11.89
CA ASP A 524 -6.22 4.48 -12.51
C ASP A 524 -6.04 5.90 -13.08
N HIS A 525 -7.15 6.57 -13.45
CA HIS A 525 -7.16 7.87 -14.10
C HIS A 525 -7.98 8.88 -13.31
N VAL A 526 -7.63 10.15 -13.44
CA VAL A 526 -8.22 11.28 -12.71
C VAL A 526 -9.71 11.44 -13.02
N ASP A 527 -10.10 11.39 -14.29
CA ASP A 527 -11.50 11.50 -14.72
C ASP A 527 -12.38 10.38 -14.13
N ALA A 528 -11.89 9.15 -14.21
CA ALA A 528 -12.59 7.99 -13.66
C ALA A 528 -12.70 8.06 -12.13
N GLU A 529 -11.67 8.59 -11.46
CA GLU A 529 -11.67 8.76 -10.00
C GLU A 529 -12.68 9.81 -9.56
N VAL A 530 -12.62 11.03 -10.13
CA VAL A 530 -13.56 12.13 -9.82
C VAL A 530 -14.99 11.70 -10.08
N ALA A 531 -15.26 11.10 -11.24
CA ALA A 531 -16.61 10.65 -11.61
C ALA A 531 -17.13 9.54 -10.67
N SER A 532 -16.26 8.56 -10.33
CA SER A 532 -16.61 7.48 -9.40
C SER A 532 -16.91 7.99 -8.00
N ALA A 533 -16.09 8.89 -7.48
CA ALA A 533 -16.28 9.51 -6.17
C ALA A 533 -17.56 10.38 -6.12
N ALA A 534 -17.85 11.09 -7.21
CA ALA A 534 -19.01 11.97 -7.33
C ALA A 534 -20.33 11.25 -7.71
N GLY A 535 -20.25 9.99 -8.19
CA GLY A 535 -21.43 9.19 -8.54
C GLY A 535 -22.01 9.48 -9.93
N PHE A 536 -21.21 10.00 -10.88
CA PHE A 536 -21.62 10.20 -12.27
C PHE A 536 -20.70 9.45 -13.26
N SER A 537 -21.03 9.48 -14.55
CA SER A 537 -20.24 8.80 -15.58
C SER A 537 -18.96 9.58 -15.92
N HIS A 538 -17.82 8.90 -16.03
CA HIS A 538 -16.56 9.48 -16.47
C HIS A 538 -16.58 9.97 -17.93
N HIS A 539 -17.59 9.59 -18.72
CA HIS A 539 -17.83 10.13 -20.06
C HIS A 539 -18.43 11.54 -20.04
N ASP A 540 -18.95 11.98 -18.89
CA ASP A 540 -19.42 13.35 -18.69
C ASP A 540 -18.22 14.27 -18.41
N LYS A 541 -17.53 14.62 -19.50
CA LYS A 541 -16.28 15.39 -19.45
C LYS A 541 -16.49 16.81 -18.91
N ASP A 542 -17.68 17.37 -19.09
CA ASP A 542 -17.97 18.73 -18.64
C ASP A 542 -18.06 18.76 -17.10
N ARG A 543 -18.75 17.81 -16.48
CA ARG A 543 -18.81 17.69 -15.02
C ARG A 543 -17.46 17.34 -14.40
N VAL A 544 -16.66 16.49 -15.06
CA VAL A 544 -15.29 16.21 -14.61
C VAL A 544 -14.43 17.48 -14.67
N ALA A 545 -14.51 18.23 -15.78
CA ALA A 545 -13.77 19.48 -15.95
C ALA A 545 -14.17 20.53 -14.90
N GLU A 546 -15.47 20.71 -14.66
CA GLU A 546 -16.00 21.61 -13.64
C GLU A 546 -15.50 21.22 -12.22
N ALA A 547 -15.53 19.93 -11.87
CA ALA A 547 -15.02 19.44 -10.61
C ALA A 547 -13.51 19.73 -10.45
N LEU A 548 -12.71 19.52 -11.50
CA LEU A 548 -11.27 19.80 -11.47
C LEU A 548 -10.97 21.30 -11.34
N ILE A 549 -11.69 22.14 -12.08
CA ILE A 549 -11.57 23.60 -12.00
C ILE A 549 -11.92 24.08 -10.59
N SER A 550 -12.94 23.50 -9.96
CA SER A 550 -13.39 23.90 -8.61
C SER A 550 -12.31 23.78 -7.54
N VAL A 551 -11.31 22.93 -7.77
CA VAL A 551 -10.15 22.71 -6.87
C VAL A 551 -8.84 23.28 -7.43
N GLY A 552 -8.92 24.09 -8.51
CA GLY A 552 -7.77 24.72 -9.13
C GLY A 552 -6.83 23.73 -9.86
N LEU A 553 -7.40 22.68 -10.45
CA LEU A 553 -6.69 21.75 -11.34
C LEU A 553 -7.08 22.02 -12.81
N ASP A 554 -6.11 21.83 -13.70
CA ASP A 554 -6.34 21.91 -15.13
C ASP A 554 -7.23 20.74 -15.60
N PRO A 555 -8.33 20.98 -16.31
CA PRO A 555 -9.17 19.94 -16.90
C PRO A 555 -8.42 18.92 -17.77
N ALA A 556 -7.34 19.34 -18.42
CA ALA A 556 -6.49 18.46 -19.21
C ALA A 556 -5.84 17.33 -18.37
N MET A 557 -5.80 17.49 -17.05
CA MET A 557 -5.32 16.45 -16.14
C MET A 557 -6.28 15.24 -16.04
N GLY A 558 -7.52 15.34 -16.51
CA GLY A 558 -8.49 14.26 -16.46
C GLY A 558 -7.98 12.94 -17.01
N THR A 559 -7.21 12.98 -18.09
CA THR A 559 -6.63 11.79 -18.74
C THR A 559 -5.34 11.27 -18.10
N ARG A 560 -4.79 11.98 -17.09
CA ARG A 560 -3.58 11.53 -16.39
C ARG A 560 -3.84 10.36 -15.47
N ARG A 561 -2.82 9.53 -15.32
CA ARG A 561 -2.83 8.45 -14.34
C ARG A 561 -2.60 9.00 -12.94
N ILE A 562 -3.26 8.40 -11.96
CA ILE A 562 -3.13 8.79 -10.54
C ILE A 562 -1.69 8.65 -10.02
N ASP A 563 -0.95 7.63 -10.49
CA ASP A 563 0.44 7.38 -10.09
C ASP A 563 1.45 8.45 -10.59
N GLN A 564 1.03 9.32 -11.52
CA GLN A 564 1.82 10.43 -12.06
C GLN A 564 1.57 11.77 -11.35
N LEU A 565 0.67 11.78 -10.37
CA LEU A 565 0.29 12.99 -9.65
C LEU A 565 1.22 13.25 -8.46
N SER A 566 1.49 14.53 -8.17
CA SER A 566 2.10 14.93 -6.89
C SER A 566 1.12 14.72 -5.73
N GLY A 567 1.63 14.65 -4.49
CA GLY A 567 0.80 14.52 -3.28
C GLY A 567 -0.28 15.61 -3.17
N GLY A 568 0.07 16.85 -3.50
CA GLY A 568 -0.87 17.98 -3.53
C GLY A 568 -1.93 17.84 -4.62
N GLN A 569 -1.55 17.35 -5.82
CA GLN A 569 -2.49 17.08 -6.91
C GLN A 569 -3.43 15.93 -6.55
N MET A 570 -2.93 14.82 -5.99
CA MET A 570 -3.75 13.70 -5.52
C MET A 570 -4.80 14.17 -4.51
N ARG A 571 -4.41 15.01 -3.54
CA ARG A 571 -5.33 15.55 -2.53
C ARG A 571 -6.42 16.44 -3.14
N ARG A 572 -6.07 17.28 -4.12
CA ARG A 572 -7.05 18.08 -4.86
C ARG A 572 -7.99 17.24 -5.71
N VAL A 573 -7.52 16.13 -6.30
CA VAL A 573 -8.39 15.18 -7.03
C VAL A 573 -9.40 14.53 -6.08
N VAL A 574 -8.98 14.11 -4.87
CA VAL A 574 -9.92 13.63 -3.85
C VAL A 574 -10.96 14.68 -3.51
N LEU A 575 -10.53 15.92 -3.25
CA LEU A 575 -11.43 17.03 -2.96
C LEU A 575 -12.39 17.32 -4.13
N ALA A 576 -11.94 17.26 -5.38
CA ALA A 576 -12.80 17.44 -6.56
C ALA A 576 -13.94 16.41 -6.58
N GLY A 577 -13.64 15.14 -6.34
CA GLY A 577 -14.66 14.09 -6.26
C GLY A 577 -15.65 14.25 -5.11
N LEU A 578 -15.15 14.63 -3.92
CA LEU A 578 -15.98 14.87 -2.75
C LEU A 578 -16.89 16.08 -2.92
N LEU A 579 -16.36 17.21 -3.40
CA LEU A 579 -17.10 18.46 -3.58
C LEU A 579 -18.12 18.40 -4.72
N ALA A 580 -17.87 17.57 -5.75
CA ALA A 580 -18.80 17.39 -6.86
C ALA A 580 -20.13 16.74 -6.44
N ARG A 581 -20.22 16.17 -5.22
CA ARG A 581 -21.46 15.69 -4.60
C ARG A 581 -22.23 16.81 -3.87
N SER A 582 -21.65 17.99 -3.75
CA SER A 582 -22.22 19.12 -2.99
C SER A 582 -22.56 18.74 -1.53
N PRO A 583 -21.58 18.25 -0.75
CA PRO A 583 -21.83 17.80 0.62
C PRO A 583 -22.25 18.98 1.51
N ARG A 584 -23.03 18.71 2.55
CA ARG A 584 -23.47 19.71 3.57
C ARG A 584 -22.30 20.15 4.44
N ALA A 585 -21.37 19.24 4.74
CA ALA A 585 -20.14 19.52 5.47
C ALA A 585 -18.97 18.71 4.91
N LEU A 586 -17.77 19.25 5.03
CA LEU A 586 -16.51 18.59 4.63
C LEU A 586 -15.63 18.42 5.88
N VAL A 587 -15.30 17.18 6.20
CA VAL A 587 -14.34 16.81 7.26
C VAL A 587 -13.01 16.47 6.62
N LEU A 588 -11.93 17.12 7.05
CA LEU A 588 -10.57 16.92 6.55
C LEU A 588 -9.69 16.36 7.67
N ASP A 589 -9.25 15.13 7.54
CA ASP A 589 -8.32 14.51 8.50
C ASP A 589 -6.87 14.76 8.05
N GLU A 590 -6.12 15.56 8.81
CA GLU A 590 -4.73 15.96 8.58
C GLU A 590 -4.47 16.48 7.14
N PRO A 591 -5.19 17.51 6.67
CA PRO A 591 -5.13 17.92 5.26
C PRO A 591 -3.78 18.46 4.80
N LEU A 592 -2.94 18.95 5.70
CA LEU A 592 -1.64 19.53 5.37
C LEU A 592 -0.47 18.56 5.50
N ALA A 593 -0.68 17.37 6.11
CA ALA A 593 0.37 16.40 6.36
C ALA A 593 1.05 15.93 5.06
N GLY A 594 2.39 15.94 5.03
CA GLY A 594 3.18 15.49 3.87
C GLY A 594 3.12 16.40 2.63
N LEU A 595 2.60 17.61 2.76
CA LEU A 595 2.65 18.63 1.71
C LEU A 595 3.81 19.59 1.94
N ASP A 596 4.49 20.01 0.86
CA ASP A 596 5.44 21.12 0.91
C ASP A 596 4.72 22.45 1.20
N VAL A 597 5.47 23.47 1.65
CA VAL A 597 4.95 24.78 2.05
C VAL A 597 4.13 25.46 0.96
N GLY A 598 4.53 25.32 -0.33
CA GLY A 598 3.79 25.88 -1.46
C GLY A 598 2.44 25.20 -1.66
N SER A 599 2.42 23.88 -1.61
CA SER A 599 1.20 23.06 -1.71
C SER A 599 0.25 23.30 -0.52
N GLN A 600 0.80 23.45 0.71
CA GLN A 600 0.01 23.79 1.91
C GLN A 600 -0.71 25.13 1.75
N ARG A 601 0.03 26.19 1.39
CA ARG A 601 -0.53 27.53 1.14
C ARG A 601 -1.59 27.50 0.04
N GLY A 602 -1.33 26.76 -1.04
CA GLY A 602 -2.29 26.62 -2.15
C GLY A 602 -3.57 25.90 -1.73
N LEU A 603 -3.48 24.88 -0.86
CA LEU A 603 -4.65 24.17 -0.33
C LEU A 603 -5.44 25.03 0.66
N LEU A 604 -4.77 25.75 1.56
CA LEU A 604 -5.41 26.65 2.53
C LEU A 604 -6.22 27.75 1.81
N ARG A 605 -5.64 28.41 0.81
CA ARG A 605 -6.33 29.42 0.00
C ARG A 605 -7.56 28.82 -0.72
N LEU A 606 -7.44 27.62 -1.26
CA LEU A 606 -8.55 26.93 -1.90
C LEU A 606 -9.72 26.71 -0.92
N LEU A 607 -9.41 26.16 0.26
CA LEU A 607 -10.42 25.86 1.30
C LEU A 607 -11.06 27.14 1.83
N GLU A 608 -10.26 28.20 2.01
CA GLU A 608 -10.76 29.52 2.43
C GLU A 608 -11.72 30.12 1.40
N ASN A 609 -11.38 30.07 0.10
CA ASN A 609 -12.26 30.53 -0.97
C ASN A 609 -13.56 29.72 -1.01
N LEU A 610 -13.49 28.39 -0.91
CA LEU A 610 -14.67 27.53 -0.87
C LEU A 610 -15.57 27.85 0.33
N ARG A 611 -15.00 28.09 1.50
CA ARG A 611 -15.76 28.48 2.69
C ARG A 611 -16.41 29.84 2.53
N ARG A 612 -15.66 30.85 2.08
CA ARG A 612 -16.16 32.24 1.96
C ARG A 612 -17.14 32.46 0.79
N GLU A 613 -16.85 31.87 -0.38
CA GLU A 613 -17.62 32.12 -1.60
C GLU A 613 -18.81 31.16 -1.74
N ARG A 614 -18.66 29.90 -1.31
CA ARG A 614 -19.70 28.87 -1.47
C ARG A 614 -20.40 28.51 -0.16
N GLY A 615 -20.03 29.12 0.96
CA GLY A 615 -20.61 28.82 2.27
C GLY A 615 -20.36 27.40 2.74
N LEU A 616 -19.22 26.77 2.33
CA LEU A 616 -18.87 25.42 2.71
C LEU A 616 -18.66 25.32 4.22
N THR A 617 -19.37 24.39 4.86
CA THR A 617 -19.15 24.04 6.27
C THR A 617 -17.94 23.13 6.37
N LEU A 618 -16.95 23.48 7.19
CA LEU A 618 -15.65 22.83 7.23
C LEU A 618 -15.26 22.41 8.64
N VAL A 619 -14.88 21.15 8.79
CA VAL A 619 -14.23 20.62 10.01
C VAL A 619 -12.85 20.13 9.64
N VAL A 620 -11.81 20.73 10.21
CA VAL A 620 -10.42 20.31 10.02
C VAL A 620 -9.93 19.61 11.27
N ILE A 621 -9.38 18.43 11.09
CA ILE A 621 -8.71 17.69 12.14
C ILE A 621 -7.22 17.80 11.88
N SER A 622 -6.45 18.31 12.86
CA SER A 622 -4.99 18.42 12.74
C SER A 622 -4.32 18.37 14.11
N HIS A 623 -3.08 17.94 14.12
CA HIS A 623 -2.21 18.07 15.28
C HIS A 623 -1.36 19.36 15.21
N ASP A 624 -1.29 20.00 14.03
CA ASP A 624 -0.61 21.27 13.80
C ASP A 624 -1.66 22.38 13.56
N ILE A 625 -1.53 23.48 14.28
CA ILE A 625 -2.48 24.59 14.27
C ILE A 625 -2.03 25.67 13.28
N VAL A 626 -0.73 25.73 12.97
CA VAL A 626 -0.11 26.81 12.22
C VAL A 626 -0.74 26.95 10.82
N GLY A 627 -1.28 28.13 10.53
CA GLY A 627 -1.93 28.49 9.26
C GLY A 627 -3.37 28.01 9.12
N LEU A 628 -3.94 27.34 10.13
CA LEU A 628 -5.35 26.92 10.14
C LEU A 628 -6.28 27.89 10.89
N GLU A 629 -5.72 28.86 11.64
CA GLU A 629 -6.47 29.78 12.49
C GLU A 629 -7.42 30.68 11.69
N GLU A 630 -7.00 31.13 10.50
CA GLU A 630 -7.85 31.95 9.61
C GLU A 630 -8.95 31.11 8.94
N LEU A 631 -8.62 29.87 8.56
CA LEU A 631 -9.56 28.94 7.96
C LEU A 631 -10.59 28.44 8.96
N CYS A 632 -10.18 28.18 10.21
CA CYS A 632 -10.99 27.61 11.28
C CYS A 632 -10.91 28.50 12.53
N PRO A 633 -11.70 29.59 12.61
CA PRO A 633 -11.65 30.53 13.74
C PRO A 633 -12.12 29.93 15.06
N ARG A 634 -12.78 28.78 15.02
CA ARG A 634 -13.23 28.04 16.19
C ARG A 634 -12.36 26.79 16.38
N SER A 635 -11.76 26.67 17.55
CA SER A 635 -10.84 25.58 17.90
C SER A 635 -11.39 24.74 19.05
N LEU A 636 -11.31 23.43 18.92
CA LEU A 636 -11.75 22.43 19.90
C LEU A 636 -10.56 21.49 20.20
N TYR A 637 -10.22 21.33 21.49
CA TYR A 637 -9.10 20.47 21.91
C TYR A 637 -9.60 19.12 22.39
N LEU A 638 -9.18 18.04 21.74
CA LEU A 638 -9.55 16.67 22.10
C LEU A 638 -8.37 15.99 22.82
N ARG A 639 -8.60 15.57 24.09
CA ARG A 639 -7.61 14.89 24.91
C ARG A 639 -8.16 13.61 25.50
N ASN A 640 -7.52 12.48 25.20
CA ASN A 640 -7.94 11.15 25.73
C ASN A 640 -9.43 10.84 25.52
N GLY A 641 -9.97 11.23 24.36
CA GLY A 641 -11.37 11.02 24.00
C GLY A 641 -12.36 12.04 24.60
N VAL A 642 -11.89 13.04 25.33
CA VAL A 642 -12.73 14.08 25.96
C VAL A 642 -12.47 15.43 25.27
N LEU A 643 -13.53 16.20 25.03
CA LEU A 643 -13.44 17.55 24.48
C LEU A 643 -13.19 18.54 25.63
N GLU A 644 -12.05 19.25 25.58
CA GLU A 644 -11.77 20.33 26.52
C GLU A 644 -12.27 21.65 25.92
N THR A 645 -13.14 22.37 26.62
CA THR A 645 -13.59 23.70 26.21
C THR A 645 -12.51 24.74 26.53
N ALA A 646 -12.33 25.73 25.64
CA ALA A 646 -11.27 26.75 25.70
C ALA A 646 -11.23 27.62 26.99
N SER A 647 -12.16 27.44 27.93
CA SER A 647 -12.19 28.21 29.19
C SER A 647 -11.21 27.70 30.27
N THR A 648 -10.63 26.50 30.10
CA THR A 648 -9.69 25.90 31.08
C THR A 648 -8.22 26.03 30.72
N ALA A 649 -7.88 26.50 29.52
CA ALA A 649 -6.50 26.61 29.03
C ALA A 649 -5.73 27.87 29.49
N ALA A 650 -6.37 28.79 30.23
CA ALA A 650 -5.71 30.02 30.73
C ALA A 650 -4.97 29.87 32.07
N GLY A 651 -4.88 28.66 32.62
CA GLY A 651 -4.25 28.39 33.90
C GLY A 651 -3.27 27.23 33.84
N GLY A 652 -2.08 27.41 33.27
CA GLY A 652 -1.03 26.42 33.43
C GLY A 652 -0.07 26.29 32.25
N MET A 653 0.76 27.30 32.02
CA MET A 653 2.11 27.04 31.49
C MET A 653 3.03 26.79 32.66
N PRO A 654 3.82 25.74 32.71
CA PRO A 654 5.18 25.75 33.22
C PRO A 654 6.20 25.94 32.09
#